data_228df0676486268537a031f0d81114cd
#
_entry.id   228df0676486268537a031f0d81114cd
#
_cell.length_a   1.000
_cell.length_b   1.000
_cell.length_c   1.000
_cell.angle_alpha   90.00
_cell.angle_beta   90.00
_cell.angle_gamma   90.00
#
_symmetry.space_group_name_H-M   'P 1'
#
loop_
_entity.id
_entity.type
_entity.pdbx_description
1 polymer ?
#
loop_
_entity_poly.entity_id
_entity_poly.type
_entity_poly.pdbx_seq_one_letter_code
_entity_poly.pdbx_strand_id
1 'polypeptide(L)'
;MSGYNPLKITGNSTGLVENREEFLLPDDAYPVLRNAYVWRERILRKKGYQLLGRLQRNIGMTDGAGNFNVIITPFPIQIGIASFQIGTDIFNDPQYRTGTVTNPVNLITNSMGTGTLNRNTGVLTITGSIPNTAVQYYPGLPVMGIRTLERTNSANDRTIVFDQNYAYQFNSSTNQFIEFIPGTTWNKHNGSVSASDFFWSTNYWTSGTPFSPFGTTNNKLFWVTNNTGQFGNLADPPRITDGITWVDFFPSTWSQIDATNYLTNWLSMLPYRGRMVTFNTWEGPNATSSLNYSNRIRWSTIGNPFIPYTASSSGVAAKGSWRDDIRGQGGFLDIPTSEDIISVGFVRDNLVIYCERSTWQLRYTGRSISPFQIEKVNSELGAQSPFSAIQFDTSLIGIGDKGIVECDSYKSERIDIKIPDFVFQFQGTSTNNNSLFRVHGIRDFENRLAFWTVCIQTEYDGRLGESNRIFPNLRLVYNYENDSWATFNDSLTVIGNYQVQTSRNWINTPIPWVKCNFPWINQPAAVPVIIGGNQQGFVEYLDELTTNDVSLFITNIVGKNTTPTLIISPNHNMKTGFVIGISGIITGSDFDNLNDGIFGIIVVDANSFTINLYNSTTDQFNTPQLDSSTKVYEGGGLINIRENFSIKSKKFNFLDEGQNIQLGYIDLLMDATEPDSQGEIALNIYLDYNDSTVSNTLPENQINDGNTPVTADPFFNSVIPTTKATLSGIDGSKFWQRVYCATRSSFLTLQYTFNNFQMSNEKQELNVQIDAQILWIRKGGRLSSI
;
A
#
# COMPACT_ATOMS: atom_id res chain seq x y z
N MET A 1 25.55 -46.66 -18.88
CA MET A 1 24.96 -45.29 -19.03
C MET A 1 25.22 -44.58 -17.71
N SER A 2 26.07 -43.57 -17.69
CA SER A 2 26.20 -42.73 -16.52
C SER A 2 24.91 -41.90 -16.42
N GLY A 3 24.04 -42.28 -15.50
CA GLY A 3 22.72 -41.66 -15.38
C GLY A 3 22.83 -40.22 -14.90
N TYR A 4 21.87 -39.40 -15.23
CA TYR A 4 21.65 -38.12 -14.62
C TYR A 4 21.26 -38.34 -13.16
N ASN A 5 21.80 -37.52 -12.27
CA ASN A 5 21.47 -37.53 -10.84
C ASN A 5 20.50 -36.37 -10.56
N PRO A 6 19.44 -36.58 -9.78
CA PRO A 6 18.52 -35.53 -9.44
C PRO A 6 19.06 -34.65 -8.29
N LEU A 7 19.13 -33.34 -8.51
CA LEU A 7 19.21 -32.33 -7.46
C LEU A 7 17.78 -31.85 -7.18
N LYS A 8 17.23 -32.26 -6.05
CA LYS A 8 15.85 -31.95 -5.69
C LYS A 8 15.80 -30.71 -4.83
N ILE A 9 15.02 -29.73 -5.25
CA ILE A 9 14.67 -28.54 -4.49
C ILE A 9 13.19 -28.66 -4.17
N THR A 10 12.92 -29.14 -2.96
CA THR A 10 11.58 -29.36 -2.44
C THR A 10 11.49 -28.69 -1.07
N GLY A 11 10.36 -28.08 -0.76
CA GLY A 11 10.20 -27.38 0.51
C GLY A 11 10.86 -26.00 0.50
N ASN A 12 10.35 -25.11 -0.35
CA ASN A 12 10.79 -23.73 -0.40
C ASN A 12 10.36 -23.01 0.90
N SER A 13 11.28 -22.84 1.85
CA SER A 13 10.98 -22.23 3.15
C SER A 13 11.79 -20.97 3.42
N THR A 14 12.93 -20.82 2.78
CA THR A 14 13.90 -19.75 3.13
C THR A 14 13.50 -18.39 2.58
N GLY A 15 12.94 -18.32 1.36
CA GLY A 15 12.49 -17.07 0.73
C GLY A 15 13.62 -16.17 0.24
N LEU A 16 13.39 -14.84 0.26
CA LEU A 16 14.37 -13.83 -0.14
C LEU A 16 15.54 -13.77 0.84
N VAL A 17 16.77 -13.80 0.32
CA VAL A 17 18.01 -13.73 1.11
C VAL A 17 19.03 -12.89 0.36
N GLU A 18 19.44 -11.77 0.97
CA GLU A 18 20.40 -10.80 0.40
C GLU A 18 21.67 -10.65 1.27
N ASN A 19 21.78 -11.40 2.37
CA ASN A 19 22.87 -11.26 3.34
C ASN A 19 24.15 -12.02 2.98
N ARG A 20 24.15 -12.75 1.87
CA ARG A 20 25.29 -13.58 1.41
C ARG A 20 25.38 -13.54 -0.10
N GLU A 21 26.57 -13.87 -0.59
CA GLU A 21 26.80 -14.08 -2.02
C GLU A 21 25.90 -15.18 -2.58
N GLU A 22 25.40 -15.01 -3.79
CA GLU A 22 24.40 -15.89 -4.43
C GLU A 22 24.78 -17.37 -4.47
N PHE A 23 26.08 -17.70 -4.54
CA PHE A 23 26.55 -19.09 -4.56
C PHE A 23 26.67 -19.73 -3.17
N LEU A 24 26.63 -18.94 -2.10
CA LEU A 24 26.67 -19.42 -0.71
C LEU A 24 25.27 -19.61 -0.10
N LEU A 25 24.25 -19.31 -0.84
CA LEU A 25 22.86 -19.43 -0.38
C LEU A 25 22.44 -20.91 -0.26
N PRO A 26 21.50 -21.25 0.62
CA PRO A 26 20.79 -22.54 0.60
C PRO A 26 20.08 -22.79 -0.75
N ASP A 27 19.78 -24.04 -1.06
CA ASP A 27 19.18 -24.41 -2.35
C ASP A 27 17.74 -23.86 -2.53
N ASP A 28 17.04 -23.62 -1.43
CA ASP A 28 15.68 -23.08 -1.36
C ASP A 28 15.63 -21.56 -1.07
N ALA A 29 16.78 -20.88 -1.16
CA ALA A 29 16.87 -19.43 -1.03
C ALA A 29 16.94 -18.74 -2.39
N TYR A 30 16.34 -17.55 -2.44
CA TYR A 30 16.21 -16.76 -3.66
C TYR A 30 16.86 -15.39 -3.44
N PRO A 31 17.91 -15.00 -4.20
CA PRO A 31 18.46 -13.65 -4.16
C PRO A 31 17.50 -12.60 -4.76
N VAL A 32 16.55 -13.02 -5.59
CA VAL A 32 15.47 -12.18 -6.09
C VAL A 32 14.15 -12.93 -5.97
N LEU A 33 13.23 -12.38 -5.20
CA LEU A 33 11.87 -12.88 -5.05
C LEU A 33 10.91 -11.68 -5.10
N ARG A 34 10.58 -11.27 -6.33
CA ARG A 34 9.79 -10.06 -6.63
C ARG A 34 8.43 -10.44 -7.21
N ASN A 35 7.36 -9.89 -6.67
CA ASN A 35 5.97 -10.24 -7.01
C ASN A 35 5.68 -11.73 -6.90
N ALA A 36 6.41 -12.41 -6.01
CA ALA A 36 6.24 -13.79 -5.63
C ALA A 36 6.62 -13.95 -4.17
N TYR A 37 6.07 -14.93 -3.50
CA TYR A 37 6.32 -15.19 -2.08
C TYR A 37 6.24 -16.68 -1.76
N VAL A 38 6.81 -17.06 -0.63
CA VAL A 38 6.74 -18.45 -0.14
C VAL A 38 5.50 -18.62 0.72
N TRP A 39 4.71 -19.64 0.43
CA TRP A 39 3.53 -20.01 1.19
C TRP A 39 3.42 -21.53 1.31
N ARG A 40 3.44 -22.05 2.52
CA ARG A 40 3.39 -23.50 2.81
C ARG A 40 4.37 -24.31 1.94
N GLU A 41 5.64 -23.91 1.96
CA GLU A 41 6.73 -24.54 1.20
C GLU A 41 6.60 -24.48 -0.34
N ARG A 42 5.77 -23.61 -0.86
CA ARG A 42 5.54 -23.37 -2.29
C ARG A 42 5.87 -21.94 -2.64
N ILE A 43 6.21 -21.70 -3.89
CA ILE A 43 6.37 -20.34 -4.40
C ILE A 43 5.08 -19.98 -5.14
N LEU A 44 4.46 -18.90 -4.71
CA LEU A 44 3.27 -18.34 -5.32
C LEU A 44 3.60 -16.99 -5.94
N ARG A 45 3.09 -16.73 -7.15
CA ARG A 45 3.06 -15.38 -7.68
C ARG A 45 2.06 -14.53 -6.89
N LYS A 46 2.37 -13.25 -6.69
CA LYS A 46 1.43 -12.24 -6.21
C LYS A 46 0.20 -12.23 -7.12
N LYS A 47 -0.97 -12.22 -6.55
CA LYS A 47 -2.23 -12.01 -7.26
C LYS A 47 -2.46 -10.52 -7.55
N GLY A 48 -3.39 -10.22 -8.45
CA GLY A 48 -3.74 -8.86 -8.81
C GLY A 48 -4.69 -8.18 -7.85
N TYR A 49 -5.23 -7.03 -8.25
CA TYR A 49 -6.14 -6.19 -7.47
C TYR A 49 -7.47 -6.03 -8.19
N GLN A 50 -8.51 -5.87 -7.40
CA GLN A 50 -9.83 -5.51 -7.90
C GLN A 50 -10.24 -4.15 -7.35
N LEU A 51 -10.65 -3.24 -8.24
CA LEU A 51 -11.15 -1.94 -7.84
C LEU A 51 -12.40 -2.08 -6.96
N LEU A 52 -12.32 -1.61 -5.71
CA LEU A 52 -13.46 -1.51 -4.80
C LEU A 52 -14.22 -0.21 -5.03
N GLY A 53 -13.53 0.90 -5.25
CA GLY A 53 -14.14 2.19 -5.54
C GLY A 53 -13.14 3.35 -5.52
N ARG A 54 -13.61 4.52 -5.93
CA ARG A 54 -12.87 5.77 -5.89
C ARG A 54 -13.48 6.72 -4.88
N LEU A 55 -12.64 7.56 -4.26
CA LEU A 55 -13.09 8.59 -3.31
C LEU A 55 -13.83 9.70 -4.06
N GLN A 56 -15.08 9.99 -3.66
CA GLN A 56 -15.90 11.00 -4.30
C GLN A 56 -16.75 11.81 -3.32
N ARG A 57 -17.07 13.04 -3.71
CA ARG A 57 -17.97 13.94 -2.99
C ARG A 57 -19.11 14.37 -3.90
N ASN A 58 -20.29 14.46 -3.35
CA ASN A 58 -21.41 15.16 -4.01
C ASN A 58 -21.36 16.62 -3.56
N ILE A 59 -21.07 17.54 -4.47
CA ILE A 59 -20.93 18.98 -4.18
C ILE A 59 -22.16 19.81 -4.54
N GLY A 60 -23.20 19.18 -5.05
CA GLY A 60 -24.47 19.82 -5.37
C GLY A 60 -25.13 19.27 -6.62
N MET A 61 -26.02 20.07 -7.23
CA MET A 61 -26.72 19.71 -8.46
C MET A 61 -26.71 20.91 -9.44
N THR A 62 -26.64 20.59 -10.72
CA THR A 62 -26.83 21.59 -11.79
C THR A 62 -28.25 22.16 -11.78
N ASP A 63 -28.43 23.41 -12.24
CA ASP A 63 -29.74 24.02 -12.43
C ASP A 63 -30.50 23.45 -13.65
N GLY A 64 -31.69 23.96 -13.90
CA GLY A 64 -32.53 23.55 -15.07
C GLY A 64 -31.93 23.89 -16.44
N ALA A 65 -30.87 24.68 -16.49
CA ALA A 65 -30.10 25.01 -17.69
C ALA A 65 -28.72 24.28 -17.75
N GLY A 66 -28.44 23.40 -16.79
CA GLY A 66 -27.15 22.68 -16.72
C GLY A 66 -26.00 23.52 -16.20
N ASN A 67 -26.26 24.62 -15.47
CA ASN A 67 -25.23 25.44 -14.89
C ASN A 67 -24.98 25.06 -13.42
N PHE A 68 -23.75 25.25 -12.97
CA PHE A 68 -23.34 25.00 -11.60
C PHE A 68 -22.23 25.96 -11.15
N ASN A 69 -22.36 26.49 -9.95
CA ASN A 69 -21.34 27.35 -9.35
C ASN A 69 -21.23 27.05 -7.85
N VAL A 70 -20.01 26.72 -7.40
CA VAL A 70 -19.76 26.37 -6.01
C VAL A 70 -18.31 26.75 -5.60
N ILE A 71 -18.10 26.94 -4.31
CA ILE A 71 -16.77 27.07 -3.72
C ILE A 71 -16.41 25.74 -3.06
N ILE A 72 -15.37 25.09 -3.56
CA ILE A 72 -14.84 23.84 -3.02
C ILE A 72 -13.86 24.18 -1.91
N THR A 73 -14.07 23.61 -0.74
CA THR A 73 -13.21 23.77 0.44
C THR A 73 -12.64 22.43 0.87
N PRO A 74 -11.41 22.35 1.43
CA PRO A 74 -10.43 23.43 1.58
C PRO A 74 -9.72 23.78 0.28
N PHE A 75 -9.22 24.96 0.17
CA PHE A 75 -8.38 25.43 -0.95
C PHE A 75 -7.00 25.87 -0.40
N PRO A 76 -5.93 25.94 -1.22
CA PRO A 76 -5.89 25.76 -2.68
C PRO A 76 -6.06 24.31 -3.12
N ILE A 77 -6.77 24.12 -4.27
CA ILE A 77 -6.90 22.82 -4.91
C ILE A 77 -5.60 22.48 -5.64
N GLN A 78 -5.15 21.25 -5.54
CA GLN A 78 -3.92 20.82 -6.18
C GLN A 78 -4.05 20.81 -7.72
N ILE A 79 -2.96 21.16 -8.41
CA ILE A 79 -2.91 21.26 -9.86
C ILE A 79 -3.04 19.88 -10.50
N GLY A 80 -3.94 19.76 -11.49
CA GLY A 80 -4.03 18.64 -12.42
C GLY A 80 -4.62 17.35 -11.86
N ILE A 81 -5.19 17.35 -10.63
CA ILE A 81 -5.75 16.13 -10.03
C ILE A 81 -7.28 16.13 -9.94
N ALA A 82 -7.89 17.30 -9.97
CA ALA A 82 -9.34 17.44 -9.80
C ALA A 82 -10.09 16.94 -11.02
N SER A 83 -11.12 16.11 -10.81
CA SER A 83 -12.04 15.65 -11.82
C SER A 83 -13.47 15.81 -11.32
N PHE A 84 -14.38 16.19 -12.24
CA PHE A 84 -15.79 16.37 -11.95
C PHE A 84 -16.62 15.56 -12.93
N GLN A 85 -17.70 14.95 -12.45
CA GLN A 85 -18.61 14.17 -13.27
C GLN A 85 -20.06 14.62 -13.04
N ILE A 86 -20.80 14.85 -14.11
CA ILE A 86 -22.21 15.23 -14.11
C ILE A 86 -22.94 14.27 -15.07
N GLY A 87 -23.49 13.20 -14.54
CA GLY A 87 -24.02 12.12 -15.36
C GLY A 87 -22.93 11.49 -16.25
N THR A 88 -23.01 11.69 -17.55
CA THR A 88 -22.00 11.25 -18.54
C THR A 88 -20.94 12.30 -18.85
N ASP A 89 -21.16 13.54 -18.44
CA ASP A 89 -20.21 14.64 -18.70
C ASP A 89 -19.06 14.60 -17.72
N ILE A 90 -17.83 14.66 -18.24
CA ILE A 90 -16.60 14.64 -17.47
C ILE A 90 -15.85 15.95 -17.67
N PHE A 91 -15.35 16.55 -16.59
CA PHE A 91 -14.56 17.76 -16.57
C PHE A 91 -13.28 17.53 -15.81
N ASN A 92 -12.14 17.52 -16.50
CA ASN A 92 -10.82 17.25 -15.90
C ASN A 92 -9.96 18.53 -15.89
N ASP A 93 -9.17 18.71 -14.83
CA ASP A 93 -8.12 19.71 -14.80
C ASP A 93 -6.95 19.23 -15.67
N PRO A 94 -6.70 19.85 -16.86
CA PRO A 94 -5.69 19.38 -17.79
C PRO A 94 -4.28 19.84 -17.45
N GLN A 95 -4.17 20.76 -16.50
CA GLN A 95 -2.89 21.40 -16.22
C GLN A 95 -2.00 20.57 -15.32
N TYR A 96 -0.79 20.53 -15.72
CA TYR A 96 0.26 19.80 -15.09
C TYR A 96 1.55 20.63 -15.10
N ARG A 97 2.46 20.35 -14.18
CA ARG A 97 3.58 21.20 -13.71
C ARG A 97 4.56 21.77 -14.76
N THR A 98 4.44 21.50 -16.05
CA THR A 98 5.36 22.02 -17.07
C THR A 98 4.72 23.21 -17.79
N GLY A 99 5.17 24.40 -17.47
CA GLY A 99 4.73 25.63 -18.12
C GLY A 99 4.08 26.64 -17.18
N THR A 100 3.52 27.69 -17.75
CA THR A 100 2.80 28.73 -17.01
C THR A 100 1.48 28.18 -16.50
N VAL A 101 1.36 28.00 -15.21
CA VAL A 101 0.10 27.58 -14.57
C VAL A 101 -0.90 28.71 -14.67
N THR A 102 -1.97 28.53 -15.47
CA THR A 102 -3.07 29.49 -15.54
C THR A 102 -4.05 29.25 -14.40
N ASN A 103 -4.53 30.33 -13.81
CA ASN A 103 -5.56 30.28 -12.79
C ASN A 103 -6.48 31.49 -12.93
N PRO A 104 -7.79 31.35 -13.19
CA PRO A 104 -8.55 30.10 -13.34
C PRO A 104 -8.16 29.28 -14.57
N VAL A 105 -8.36 27.96 -14.50
CA VAL A 105 -8.10 27.01 -15.58
C VAL A 105 -9.40 26.61 -16.27
N ASN A 106 -9.36 26.46 -17.61
CA ASN A 106 -10.43 25.83 -18.37
C ASN A 106 -10.30 24.31 -18.26
N LEU A 107 -11.38 23.65 -17.89
CA LEU A 107 -11.41 22.19 -17.77
C LEU A 107 -11.59 21.54 -19.14
N ILE A 108 -10.93 20.41 -19.37
CA ILE A 108 -11.20 19.52 -20.51
C ILE A 108 -12.52 18.81 -20.26
N THR A 109 -13.37 18.73 -21.29
CA THR A 109 -14.67 18.09 -21.18
C THR A 109 -15.07 17.39 -22.48
N ASN A 110 -15.87 16.32 -22.36
CA ASN A 110 -16.57 15.64 -23.45
C ASN A 110 -17.96 16.26 -23.75
N SER A 111 -18.34 17.26 -22.97
CA SER A 111 -19.65 17.90 -23.05
C SER A 111 -19.61 19.14 -23.97
N MET A 112 -20.78 19.55 -24.48
CA MET A 112 -20.95 20.89 -25.10
C MET A 112 -20.81 22.02 -24.07
N GLY A 113 -20.90 21.69 -22.78
CA GLY A 113 -20.71 22.64 -21.70
C GLY A 113 -19.24 23.06 -21.53
N THR A 114 -19.03 24.11 -20.75
CA THR A 114 -17.71 24.62 -20.39
C THR A 114 -17.53 24.60 -18.88
N GLY A 115 -16.32 24.34 -18.41
CA GLY A 115 -15.97 24.35 -17.01
C GLY A 115 -14.74 25.21 -16.74
N THR A 116 -14.76 26.00 -15.66
CA THR A 116 -13.59 26.75 -15.16
C THR A 116 -13.39 26.51 -13.67
N LEU A 117 -12.13 26.35 -13.27
CA LEU A 117 -11.76 26.14 -11.88
C LEU A 117 -10.71 27.17 -11.45
N ASN A 118 -11.03 27.95 -10.41
CA ASN A 118 -10.05 28.77 -9.72
C ASN A 118 -9.48 27.99 -8.51
N ARG A 119 -8.28 27.48 -8.64
CA ARG A 119 -7.66 26.62 -7.61
C ARG A 119 -7.37 27.36 -6.32
N ASN A 120 -7.02 28.65 -6.39
CA ASN A 120 -6.66 29.45 -5.21
C ASN A 120 -7.85 29.79 -4.33
N THR A 121 -9.02 29.94 -4.93
CA THR A 121 -10.26 30.34 -4.23
C THR A 121 -11.26 29.18 -4.15
N GLY A 122 -10.99 28.05 -4.79
CA GLY A 122 -11.89 26.90 -4.85
C GLY A 122 -13.13 27.11 -5.72
N VAL A 123 -13.27 28.22 -6.46
CA VAL A 123 -14.46 28.52 -7.27
C VAL A 123 -14.48 27.63 -8.51
N LEU A 124 -15.49 26.77 -8.58
CA LEU A 124 -15.84 25.96 -9.76
C LEU A 124 -17.06 26.55 -10.43
N THR A 125 -16.98 26.81 -11.74
CA THR A 125 -18.11 27.23 -12.56
C THR A 125 -18.25 26.30 -13.76
N ILE A 126 -19.43 25.71 -13.93
CA ILE A 126 -19.78 24.85 -15.07
C ILE A 126 -21.05 25.46 -15.74
N THR A 127 -21.07 25.47 -17.05
CA THR A 127 -22.20 26.01 -17.84
C THR A 127 -22.54 25.06 -18.97
N GLY A 128 -23.83 24.83 -19.19
CA GLY A 128 -24.34 24.08 -20.33
C GLY A 128 -24.13 22.56 -20.27
N SER A 129 -23.98 21.99 -19.09
CA SER A 129 -23.92 20.55 -18.86
C SER A 129 -25.34 19.93 -18.70
N ILE A 130 -25.41 18.69 -18.21
CA ILE A 130 -26.70 17.99 -18.02
C ILE A 130 -27.53 18.67 -16.91
N PRO A 131 -28.79 19.09 -17.19
CA PRO A 131 -29.65 19.75 -16.22
C PRO A 131 -30.06 18.84 -15.05
N ASN A 132 -30.28 19.46 -13.87
CA ASN A 132 -30.82 18.80 -12.67
C ASN A 132 -30.13 17.51 -12.29
N THR A 133 -28.80 17.47 -12.48
CA THR A 133 -27.99 16.27 -12.23
C THR A 133 -26.97 16.54 -11.13
N ALA A 134 -26.72 15.54 -10.31
CA ALA A 134 -25.72 15.63 -9.23
C ALA A 134 -24.30 15.82 -9.79
N VAL A 135 -23.56 16.75 -9.17
CA VAL A 135 -22.15 17.03 -9.50
C VAL A 135 -21.27 16.24 -8.54
N GLN A 136 -20.60 15.25 -9.08
CA GLN A 136 -19.63 14.42 -8.35
C GLN A 136 -18.25 15.03 -8.52
N TYR A 137 -17.55 15.18 -7.42
CA TYR A 137 -16.19 15.69 -7.36
C TYR A 137 -15.24 14.60 -6.89
N TYR A 138 -14.23 14.32 -7.66
CA TYR A 138 -13.11 13.40 -7.34
C TYR A 138 -11.88 14.24 -7.02
N PRO A 139 -11.48 14.35 -5.75
CA PRO A 139 -10.33 15.17 -5.35
C PRO A 139 -9.00 14.65 -5.89
N GLY A 140 -8.88 13.34 -6.18
CA GLY A 140 -7.65 12.72 -6.65
C GLY A 140 -6.51 12.76 -5.63
N LEU A 141 -6.83 12.92 -4.34
CA LEU A 141 -5.88 13.00 -3.24
C LEU A 141 -5.46 11.59 -2.77
N PRO A 142 -4.25 11.44 -2.24
CA PRO A 142 -3.79 10.16 -1.72
C PRO A 142 -4.64 9.69 -0.54
N VAL A 143 -4.85 8.39 -0.46
CA VAL A 143 -5.49 7.75 0.68
C VAL A 143 -4.50 7.73 1.85
N MET A 144 -4.89 8.30 3.00
CA MET A 144 -4.01 8.50 4.16
C MET A 144 -4.47 7.74 5.41
N GLY A 145 -5.56 7.01 5.34
CA GLY A 145 -6.04 6.16 6.42
C GLY A 145 -7.20 5.29 5.99
N ILE A 146 -7.21 4.04 6.44
CA ILE A 146 -8.32 3.11 6.27
C ILE A 146 -8.57 2.46 7.62
N ARG A 147 -9.75 2.67 8.19
CA ARG A 147 -10.10 2.17 9.53
C ARG A 147 -11.57 1.77 9.60
N THR A 148 -11.88 0.86 10.51
CA THR A 148 -13.27 0.46 10.77
C THR A 148 -13.83 1.25 11.94
N LEU A 149 -14.93 1.94 11.72
CA LEU A 149 -15.78 2.51 12.76
C LEU A 149 -16.69 1.41 13.28
N GLU A 150 -16.44 0.95 14.49
CA GLU A 150 -17.24 -0.08 15.15
C GLU A 150 -18.50 0.51 15.76
N ARG A 151 -19.60 -0.21 15.61
CA ARG A 151 -20.90 0.16 16.20
C ARG A 151 -21.30 -0.87 17.26
N THR A 152 -22.30 -0.53 18.05
CA THR A 152 -22.86 -1.44 19.05
C THR A 152 -23.40 -2.73 18.41
N ASN A 153 -23.94 -2.62 17.20
CA ASN A 153 -24.28 -3.75 16.35
C ASN A 153 -23.25 -3.82 15.20
N SER A 154 -22.48 -4.89 15.13
CA SER A 154 -21.44 -5.10 14.11
C SER A 154 -21.98 -5.06 12.67
N ALA A 155 -23.26 -5.34 12.44
CA ALA A 155 -23.91 -5.16 11.13
C ALA A 155 -23.91 -3.69 10.66
N ASN A 156 -23.68 -2.74 11.55
CA ASN A 156 -23.62 -1.31 11.27
C ASN A 156 -22.16 -0.77 11.28
N ASP A 157 -21.17 -1.64 11.38
CA ASP A 157 -19.76 -1.24 11.27
C ASP A 157 -19.51 -0.67 9.88
N ARG A 158 -18.69 0.36 9.81
CA ARG A 158 -18.41 1.09 8.57
C ARG A 158 -16.91 1.20 8.36
N THR A 159 -16.48 0.93 7.14
CA THR A 159 -15.11 1.23 6.74
C THR A 159 -15.02 2.70 6.37
N ILE A 160 -14.18 3.43 7.10
CA ILE A 160 -13.91 4.84 6.89
C ILE A 160 -12.52 4.96 6.25
N VAL A 161 -12.48 5.69 5.15
CA VAL A 161 -11.27 5.99 4.39
C VAL A 161 -11.04 7.49 4.46
N PHE A 162 -9.80 7.88 4.71
CA PHE A 162 -9.38 9.27 4.76
C PHE A 162 -8.45 9.58 3.59
N ASP A 163 -8.70 10.71 2.93
CA ASP A 163 -7.66 11.39 2.18
C ASP A 163 -7.03 12.50 3.05
N GLN A 164 -6.33 13.46 2.46
CA GLN A 164 -5.73 14.56 3.23
C GLN A 164 -6.74 15.58 3.76
N ASN A 165 -7.94 15.64 3.17
CA ASN A 165 -8.92 16.71 3.43
C ASN A 165 -10.26 16.19 3.93
N TYR A 166 -10.62 14.94 3.64
CA TYR A 166 -11.98 14.44 3.86
C TYR A 166 -11.98 13.01 4.38
N ALA A 167 -13.11 12.64 4.98
CA ALA A 167 -13.40 11.26 5.35
C ALA A 167 -14.51 10.70 4.43
N TYR A 168 -14.40 9.44 4.07
CA TYR A 168 -15.33 8.74 3.20
C TYR A 168 -15.80 7.43 3.81
N GLN A 169 -17.00 7.00 3.47
CA GLN A 169 -17.51 5.68 3.78
C GLN A 169 -17.86 4.93 2.49
N PHE A 170 -17.71 3.63 2.51
CA PHE A 170 -18.10 2.79 1.38
C PHE A 170 -19.62 2.74 1.24
N ASN A 171 -20.11 2.92 0.01
CA ASN A 171 -21.51 2.78 -0.36
C ASN A 171 -21.67 1.59 -1.33
N SER A 172 -22.20 0.49 -0.83
CA SER A 172 -22.38 -0.75 -1.60
C SER A 172 -23.36 -0.64 -2.76
N SER A 173 -24.25 0.36 -2.77
CA SER A 173 -25.20 0.56 -3.87
C SER A 173 -24.58 1.21 -5.11
N THR A 174 -23.53 1.99 -4.93
CA THR A 174 -22.82 2.70 -6.00
C THR A 174 -21.43 2.15 -6.26
N ASN A 175 -20.92 1.24 -5.42
CA ASN A 175 -19.53 0.76 -5.40
C ASN A 175 -18.52 1.92 -5.40
N GLN A 176 -18.78 2.93 -4.58
CA GLN A 176 -17.95 4.12 -4.43
C GLN A 176 -17.80 4.49 -2.97
N PHE A 177 -16.72 5.21 -2.67
CA PHE A 177 -16.53 5.84 -1.37
C PHE A 177 -17.10 7.25 -1.39
N ILE A 178 -18.19 7.48 -0.68
CA ILE A 178 -18.86 8.76 -0.57
C ILE A 178 -18.45 9.49 0.70
N GLU A 179 -18.50 10.83 0.70
CA GLU A 179 -18.14 11.65 1.86
C GLU A 179 -18.92 11.21 3.11
N PHE A 180 -18.17 10.96 4.18
CA PHE A 180 -18.70 10.57 5.48
C PHE A 180 -18.93 11.83 6.33
N ILE A 181 -20.17 12.11 6.69
CA ILE A 181 -20.59 13.31 7.43
C ILE A 181 -20.12 14.57 6.69
N PRO A 182 -20.84 15.00 5.66
CA PRO A 182 -20.46 16.15 4.85
C PRO A 182 -20.26 17.44 5.65
N GLY A 183 -19.33 18.26 5.20
CA GLY A 183 -19.04 19.58 5.80
C GLY A 183 -17.89 19.57 6.82
N THR A 184 -17.31 18.42 7.14
CA THR A 184 -16.12 18.34 7.98
C THR A 184 -14.88 18.13 7.11
N THR A 185 -13.91 19.03 7.24
CA THR A 185 -12.66 19.01 6.47
C THR A 185 -11.45 19.01 7.39
N TRP A 186 -10.36 18.43 6.92
CA TRP A 186 -9.04 18.51 7.54
C TRP A 186 -8.12 19.41 6.71
N ASN A 187 -7.16 20.04 7.34
CA ASN A 187 -6.18 20.88 6.68
C ASN A 187 -4.92 20.07 6.35
N LYS A 188 -4.36 20.33 5.19
CA LYS A 188 -3.06 19.76 4.80
C LYS A 188 -1.94 20.39 5.63
N HIS A 189 -0.97 19.61 6.03
CA HIS A 189 0.25 20.14 6.60
C HIS A 189 0.97 21.03 5.57
N ASN A 190 1.31 22.24 5.99
CA ASN A 190 2.02 23.24 5.15
C ASN A 190 1.39 23.55 3.78
N GLY A 191 0.09 23.33 3.60
CA GLY A 191 -0.64 23.68 2.38
C GLY A 191 -0.25 22.90 1.12
N SER A 192 0.64 21.90 1.21
CA SER A 192 1.06 21.03 0.13
C SER A 192 0.65 19.59 0.38
N VAL A 193 0.57 18.78 -0.68
CA VAL A 193 0.39 17.32 -0.53
C VAL A 193 1.60 16.77 0.17
N SER A 194 1.39 16.21 1.36
CA SER A 194 2.42 15.57 2.14
C SER A 194 2.03 14.11 2.38
N ALA A 195 2.96 13.20 2.15
CA ALA A 195 2.77 11.80 2.49
C ALA A 195 2.81 11.54 4.01
N SER A 196 2.97 12.60 4.82
CA SER A 196 2.97 12.53 6.28
C SER A 196 1.62 12.83 6.94
N ASP A 197 0.58 13.13 6.17
CA ASP A 197 -0.76 13.46 6.69
C ASP A 197 -1.59 12.20 7.00
N PHE A 198 -0.99 11.22 7.66
CA PHE A 198 -1.69 9.99 8.04
C PHE A 198 -2.64 10.20 9.22
N PHE A 199 -3.69 9.39 9.24
CA PHE A 199 -4.70 9.41 10.30
C PHE A 199 -4.51 8.26 11.28
N TRP A 200 -4.31 8.61 12.56
CA TRP A 200 -4.41 7.64 13.64
C TRP A 200 -5.86 7.60 14.14
N SER A 201 -6.40 6.43 14.34
CA SER A 201 -7.76 6.28 14.86
C SER A 201 -7.90 5.09 15.78
N THR A 202 -8.87 5.17 16.68
CA THR A 202 -9.23 4.07 17.57
C THR A 202 -10.71 4.13 17.93
N ASN A 203 -11.30 2.97 18.22
CA ASN A 203 -12.62 2.86 18.79
C ASN A 203 -12.51 2.83 20.32
N TYR A 204 -13.36 3.55 21.01
CA TYR A 204 -13.40 3.58 22.46
C TYR A 204 -14.83 3.40 22.97
N TRP A 205 -14.97 2.52 23.95
CA TRP A 205 -16.23 2.33 24.65
C TRP A 205 -16.31 3.21 25.89
N THR A 206 -17.29 4.11 25.94
CA THR A 206 -17.57 4.91 27.14
C THR A 206 -18.64 4.24 27.98
N SER A 207 -18.64 4.50 29.30
CA SER A 207 -19.63 3.96 30.22
C SER A 207 -21.01 4.67 30.18
N GLY A 208 -21.35 5.35 29.09
CA GLY A 208 -22.66 5.98 28.88
C GLY A 208 -22.97 7.07 29.90
N THR A 209 -22.16 8.11 29.94
CA THR A 209 -22.32 9.18 30.94
C THR A 209 -23.00 10.41 30.35
N PRO A 210 -23.68 11.24 31.18
CA PRO A 210 -24.31 12.46 30.74
C PRO A 210 -23.33 13.53 30.22
N PHE A 211 -22.04 13.29 30.32
CA PHE A 211 -21.00 14.22 29.88
C PHE A 211 -20.49 13.95 28.45
N SER A 212 -20.89 12.84 27.87
CA SER A 212 -20.54 12.57 26.46
C SER A 212 -21.23 13.57 25.54
N PRO A 213 -20.52 14.14 24.55
CA PRO A 213 -21.11 15.07 23.59
C PRO A 213 -22.23 14.41 22.75
N PHE A 214 -22.33 13.08 22.73
CA PHE A 214 -23.31 12.29 21.97
C PHE A 214 -24.43 11.73 22.85
N GLY A 215 -24.54 12.14 24.11
CA GLY A 215 -25.54 11.64 25.05
C GLY A 215 -25.22 10.24 25.58
N THR A 216 -26.25 9.58 26.15
CA THR A 216 -26.10 8.29 26.85
C THR A 216 -26.30 7.07 25.96
N THR A 217 -26.77 7.22 24.75
CA THR A 217 -27.23 6.13 23.88
C THR A 217 -26.12 5.55 22.98
N ASN A 218 -25.11 6.34 22.62
CA ASN A 218 -24.03 5.91 21.78
C ASN A 218 -22.74 5.77 22.59
N ASN A 219 -22.40 4.54 22.96
CA ASN A 219 -21.29 4.26 23.86
C ASN A 219 -19.98 3.93 23.11
N LYS A 220 -20.05 3.47 21.86
CA LYS A 220 -18.87 3.27 21.01
C LYS A 220 -18.60 4.53 20.19
N LEU A 221 -17.46 5.11 20.43
CA LEU A 221 -17.01 6.35 19.80
C LEU A 221 -15.74 6.10 19.02
N PHE A 222 -15.67 6.70 17.84
CA PHE A 222 -14.50 6.64 16.98
C PHE A 222 -13.71 7.95 17.12
N TRP A 223 -12.47 7.80 17.52
CA TRP A 223 -11.54 8.90 17.76
C TRP A 223 -10.51 8.97 16.66
N VAL A 224 -10.21 10.17 16.18
CA VAL A 224 -9.31 10.40 15.05
C VAL A 224 -8.39 11.59 15.33
N THR A 225 -7.12 11.43 14.95
CA THR A 225 -6.15 12.54 14.84
C THR A 225 -5.34 12.37 13.57
N ASN A 226 -5.00 13.47 12.90
CA ASN A 226 -4.12 13.50 11.74
C ASN A 226 -2.76 14.12 12.04
N ASN A 227 -2.44 14.30 13.31
CA ASN A 227 -1.18 14.89 13.69
C ASN A 227 -0.08 13.83 13.74
N THR A 228 0.91 13.94 12.87
CA THR A 228 2.11 13.10 12.88
C THR A 228 3.13 13.54 13.94
N GLY A 229 2.84 14.58 14.69
CA GLY A 229 3.70 15.09 15.74
C GLY A 229 4.92 15.86 15.27
N GLN A 230 5.55 15.44 14.21
CA GLN A 230 6.81 16.03 13.74
C GLN A 230 6.68 17.41 13.13
N PHE A 231 5.56 17.74 12.54
CA PHE A 231 5.40 18.99 11.80
C PHE A 231 4.62 20.05 12.56
N GLY A 232 4.18 19.76 13.80
CA GLY A 232 3.62 20.73 14.71
C GLY A 232 2.45 21.55 14.18
N ASN A 233 1.74 21.06 13.15
CA ASN A 233 0.56 21.76 12.67
C ASN A 233 -0.63 21.43 13.57
N LEU A 234 -0.95 22.34 14.47
CA LEU A 234 -2.09 22.22 15.38
C LEU A 234 -3.40 22.77 14.77
N ALA A 235 -3.47 22.91 13.44
CA ALA A 235 -4.64 23.45 12.77
C ALA A 235 -5.87 22.54 12.89
N ASP A 236 -5.65 21.21 12.98
CA ASP A 236 -6.73 20.24 13.15
C ASP A 236 -6.74 19.66 14.56
N PRO A 237 -7.78 19.93 15.36
CA PRO A 237 -7.95 19.27 16.64
C PRO A 237 -8.28 17.79 16.44
N PRO A 238 -7.96 16.92 17.42
CA PRO A 238 -8.49 15.56 17.44
C PRO A 238 -10.02 15.57 17.41
N ARG A 239 -10.62 14.68 16.65
CA ARG A 239 -12.07 14.60 16.45
C ARG A 239 -12.64 13.29 16.90
N ILE A 240 -13.91 13.34 17.28
CA ILE A 240 -14.64 12.21 17.80
C ILE A 240 -15.97 12.14 17.04
N THR A 241 -16.42 10.93 16.71
CA THR A 241 -17.74 10.74 16.13
C THR A 241 -18.45 9.51 16.71
N ASP A 242 -19.76 9.60 16.76
CA ASP A 242 -20.66 8.47 16.96
C ASP A 242 -21.14 7.84 15.64
N GLY A 243 -20.62 8.33 14.50
CA GLY A 243 -21.01 7.93 13.15
C GLY A 243 -22.13 8.79 12.54
N ILE A 244 -22.59 9.84 13.23
CA ILE A 244 -23.63 10.78 12.77
C ILE A 244 -23.05 12.19 12.66
N THR A 245 -22.27 12.61 13.67
CA THR A 245 -21.68 13.96 13.71
C THR A 245 -20.23 13.88 14.15
N TRP A 246 -19.39 14.83 13.70
CA TRP A 246 -18.05 15.04 14.21
C TRP A 246 -18.07 16.10 15.32
N VAL A 247 -17.33 15.87 16.37
CA VAL A 247 -17.11 16.81 17.45
C VAL A 247 -15.62 16.97 17.70
N ASP A 248 -15.17 18.21 17.77
CA ASP A 248 -13.78 18.51 18.07
C ASP A 248 -13.52 18.27 19.58
N PHE A 249 -12.42 17.55 19.87
CA PHE A 249 -12.01 17.32 21.26
C PHE A 249 -11.52 18.61 21.90
N PHE A 250 -10.81 19.44 21.16
CA PHE A 250 -10.29 20.73 21.61
C PHE A 250 -10.84 21.86 20.72
N PRO A 251 -11.18 23.06 21.26
CA PRO A 251 -11.25 23.39 22.69
C PRO A 251 -12.55 22.90 23.33
N SER A 252 -12.45 22.27 24.49
CA SER A 252 -13.62 21.84 25.26
C SER A 252 -13.29 21.80 26.77
N THR A 253 -14.33 21.82 27.59
CA THR A 253 -14.13 21.71 29.04
C THR A 253 -13.62 20.35 29.48
N TRP A 254 -13.84 19.32 28.69
CA TRP A 254 -13.32 17.96 28.96
C TRP A 254 -11.88 17.75 28.51
N SER A 255 -11.35 18.55 27.58
CA SER A 255 -9.92 18.49 27.18
C SER A 255 -9.02 19.25 28.16
N GLN A 256 -9.59 19.95 29.16
CA GLN A 256 -8.87 20.77 30.10
C GLN A 256 -8.11 19.93 31.13
N ILE A 257 -6.83 20.23 31.30
CA ILE A 257 -5.91 19.55 32.22
C ILE A 257 -5.90 20.27 33.59
N ASP A 258 -5.77 21.59 33.55
CA ASP A 258 -5.76 22.48 34.71
C ASP A 258 -6.58 23.74 34.41
N ALA A 259 -6.47 24.76 35.24
CA ALA A 259 -7.25 26.01 35.11
C ALA A 259 -6.96 26.76 33.80
N THR A 260 -5.81 26.59 33.19
CA THR A 260 -5.33 27.36 32.05
C THR A 260 -4.94 26.51 30.83
N ASN A 261 -4.56 25.25 31.03
CA ASN A 261 -4.01 24.39 30.01
C ASN A 261 -4.99 23.30 29.58
N TYR A 262 -4.88 22.91 28.34
CA TYR A 262 -5.65 21.87 27.67
C TYR A 262 -4.72 20.82 27.08
N LEU A 263 -5.22 19.59 26.93
CA LEU A 263 -4.68 18.61 26.03
C LEU A 263 -5.18 18.97 24.62
N THR A 264 -4.29 19.53 23.81
CA THR A 264 -4.67 20.11 22.51
C THR A 264 -4.55 19.09 21.37
N ASN A 265 -3.55 18.23 21.42
CA ASN A 265 -3.32 17.20 20.41
C ASN A 265 -2.39 16.08 20.92
N TRP A 266 -2.24 15.01 20.11
CA TRP A 266 -1.33 13.88 20.36
C TRP A 266 -1.00 13.16 19.07
N LEU A 267 0.08 12.38 19.04
CA LEU A 267 0.47 11.57 17.89
C LEU A 267 -0.40 10.33 17.76
N SER A 268 -0.52 9.56 18.84
CA SER A 268 -1.25 8.29 18.83
C SER A 268 -2.05 8.11 20.13
N MET A 269 -3.05 7.24 20.08
CA MET A 269 -3.92 6.95 21.21
C MET A 269 -4.42 5.51 21.16
N LEU A 270 -4.57 4.91 22.34
CA LEU A 270 -5.11 3.56 22.49
C LEU A 270 -5.96 3.45 23.76
N PRO A 271 -7.05 2.66 23.74
CA PRO A 271 -7.77 2.29 24.94
C PRO A 271 -6.96 1.27 25.73
N TYR A 272 -6.66 1.56 27.00
CA TYR A 272 -5.94 0.64 27.87
C TYR A 272 -6.55 0.60 29.26
N ARG A 273 -6.99 -0.59 29.70
CA ARG A 273 -7.59 -0.82 31.04
C ARG A 273 -8.71 0.16 31.36
N GLY A 274 -9.61 0.38 30.41
CA GLY A 274 -10.77 1.26 30.56
C GLY A 274 -10.44 2.77 30.56
N ARG A 275 -9.25 3.15 30.18
CA ARG A 275 -8.81 4.55 30.02
C ARG A 275 -8.45 4.80 28.58
N MET A 276 -8.68 6.00 28.09
CA MET A 276 -8.03 6.48 26.87
C MET A 276 -6.63 6.95 27.24
N VAL A 277 -5.62 6.39 26.56
CA VAL A 277 -4.21 6.72 26.74
C VAL A 277 -3.69 7.36 25.47
N THR A 278 -3.06 8.52 25.59
CA THR A 278 -2.47 9.30 24.49
C THR A 278 -0.97 9.37 24.64
N PHE A 279 -0.26 9.44 23.51
CA PHE A 279 1.19 9.38 23.43
C PHE A 279 1.71 10.53 22.60
N ASN A 280 2.86 11.10 22.99
CA ASN A 280 3.47 12.24 22.34
C ASN A 280 2.47 13.39 22.23
N THR A 281 2.28 14.10 23.36
CA THR A 281 1.16 15.02 23.55
C THR A 281 1.56 16.48 23.34
N TRP A 282 0.58 17.31 22.91
CA TRP A 282 0.66 18.76 22.92
C TRP A 282 -0.25 19.30 24.00
N GLU A 283 0.29 20.17 24.86
CA GLU A 283 -0.41 20.70 26.01
C GLU A 283 -0.15 22.21 26.14
N GLY A 284 -1.19 23.00 26.41
CA GLY A 284 -1.09 24.44 26.55
C GLY A 284 -2.42 25.15 26.58
N PRO A 285 -2.39 26.50 26.70
CA PRO A 285 -3.62 27.29 26.82
C PRO A 285 -4.44 27.38 25.53
N ASN A 286 -3.81 27.19 24.38
CA ASN A 286 -4.47 27.17 23.08
C ASN A 286 -3.61 26.40 22.08
N ALA A 287 -4.13 26.13 20.87
CA ALA A 287 -3.45 25.35 19.86
C ALA A 287 -2.08 25.94 19.44
N THR A 288 -1.99 27.26 19.30
CA THR A 288 -0.76 27.95 18.85
C THR A 288 0.32 28.11 19.92
N SER A 289 -0.06 28.05 21.18
CA SER A 289 0.86 28.20 22.34
C SER A 289 1.09 26.88 23.07
N SER A 290 0.65 25.75 22.49
CA SER A 290 0.90 24.42 23.05
C SER A 290 2.36 24.03 22.89
N LEU A 291 2.89 23.37 23.92
CA LEU A 291 4.22 22.74 23.88
C LEU A 291 4.07 21.26 23.56
N ASN A 292 5.01 20.74 22.79
CA ASN A 292 5.12 19.31 22.55
C ASN A 292 5.86 18.62 23.69
N TYR A 293 5.22 17.61 24.27
CA TYR A 293 5.82 16.69 25.24
C TYR A 293 5.96 15.32 24.53
N SER A 294 6.98 15.22 23.72
CA SER A 294 7.15 14.09 22.79
C SER A 294 7.41 12.74 23.47
N ASN A 295 7.89 12.76 24.72
CA ASN A 295 8.12 11.58 25.56
C ASN A 295 7.00 11.33 26.59
N ARG A 296 5.87 12.08 26.50
CA ARG A 296 4.79 12.02 27.49
C ARG A 296 3.70 11.04 27.10
N ILE A 297 3.27 10.27 28.10
CA ILE A 297 2.09 9.43 28.09
C ILE A 297 1.06 10.06 29.01
N ARG A 298 -0.14 10.36 28.48
CA ARG A 298 -1.23 10.90 29.31
C ARG A 298 -2.44 9.99 29.21
N TRP A 299 -3.19 9.86 30.31
CA TRP A 299 -4.39 9.01 30.37
C TRP A 299 -5.59 9.73 30.97
N SER A 300 -6.78 9.29 30.56
CA SER A 300 -8.05 9.76 31.10
C SER A 300 -8.47 9.03 32.37
N THR A 301 -9.51 9.51 33.00
CA THR A 301 -10.28 8.77 34.02
C THR A 301 -10.81 7.46 33.45
N ILE A 302 -10.98 6.44 34.30
CA ILE A 302 -11.57 5.14 33.93
C ILE A 302 -12.99 5.33 33.40
N GLY A 303 -13.28 4.74 32.23
CA GLY A 303 -14.61 4.63 31.63
C GLY A 303 -15.18 5.91 31.06
N ASN A 304 -14.62 7.08 31.35
CA ASN A 304 -15.15 8.36 30.86
C ASN A 304 -14.08 9.41 30.59
N PRO A 305 -13.70 9.64 29.35
CA PRO A 305 -12.77 10.69 28.94
C PRO A 305 -13.41 12.10 28.85
N PHE A 306 -14.68 12.28 29.16
CA PHE A 306 -15.46 13.50 28.94
C PHE A 306 -15.90 14.22 30.21
N ILE A 307 -15.41 13.88 31.39
CA ILE A 307 -15.75 14.63 32.62
C ILE A 307 -15.16 16.05 32.50
N PRO A 308 -16.01 17.10 32.53
CA PRO A 308 -15.53 18.47 32.41
C PRO A 308 -14.62 18.85 33.57
N TYR A 309 -13.66 19.71 33.29
CA TYR A 309 -12.87 20.37 34.34
C TYR A 309 -13.76 21.18 35.24
N THR A 310 -13.62 20.95 36.53
CA THR A 310 -14.29 21.74 37.57
C THR A 310 -13.26 22.02 38.67
N ALA A 311 -13.04 23.29 38.97
CA ALA A 311 -12.22 23.70 40.11
C ALA A 311 -12.94 23.35 41.42
N SER A 312 -12.17 23.11 42.48
CA SER A 312 -12.73 22.96 43.82
C SER A 312 -13.33 24.28 44.29
N SER A 313 -14.58 24.23 44.70
CA SER A 313 -15.26 25.37 45.33
C SER A 313 -16.12 24.90 46.49
N SER A 314 -16.69 25.82 47.29
CA SER A 314 -17.52 25.44 48.44
C SER A 314 -18.70 24.55 48.04
N GLY A 315 -18.68 23.29 48.47
CA GLY A 315 -19.68 22.28 48.14
C GLY A 315 -19.53 21.56 46.81
N VAL A 316 -18.53 21.91 45.98
CA VAL A 316 -18.25 21.25 44.69
C VAL A 316 -16.86 20.61 44.72
N ALA A 317 -16.84 19.28 44.60
CA ALA A 317 -15.58 18.55 44.47
C ALA A 317 -14.93 18.82 43.12
N ALA A 318 -13.63 18.95 43.09
CA ALA A 318 -12.85 19.06 41.88
C ALA A 318 -13.00 17.83 41.00
N LYS A 319 -13.19 18.00 39.66
CA LYS A 319 -13.38 16.93 38.66
C LYS A 319 -12.67 17.27 37.37
N GLY A 320 -12.41 16.28 36.55
CA GLY A 320 -11.87 16.41 35.19
C GLY A 320 -11.23 15.13 34.72
N SER A 321 -11.54 14.69 33.48
CA SER A 321 -11.07 13.41 32.98
C SER A 321 -9.55 13.34 32.81
N TRP A 322 -8.90 14.44 32.47
CA TRP A 322 -7.47 14.51 32.12
C TRP A 322 -6.61 15.22 33.20
N ARG A 323 -7.22 15.51 34.33
CA ARG A 323 -6.52 16.16 35.45
C ARG A 323 -5.51 15.21 36.07
N ASP A 324 -4.33 15.74 36.39
CA ASP A 324 -3.22 15.05 37.07
C ASP A 324 -3.06 15.41 38.54
N ASP A 325 -3.70 16.49 39.00
CA ASP A 325 -3.67 16.97 40.39
C ASP A 325 -4.68 16.23 41.30
N ILE A 326 -5.58 15.42 40.75
CA ILE A 326 -6.57 14.65 41.50
C ILE A 326 -6.27 13.16 41.44
N ARG A 327 -6.07 12.55 42.59
CA ARG A 327 -5.80 11.12 42.70
C ARG A 327 -6.94 10.28 42.14
N GLY A 328 -6.58 9.31 41.29
CA GLY A 328 -7.55 8.35 40.72
C GLY A 328 -8.29 8.86 39.50
N GLN A 329 -8.12 10.09 39.07
CA GLN A 329 -8.63 10.59 37.79
C GLN A 329 -7.61 10.38 36.65
N GLY A 330 -7.38 11.36 35.82
CA GLY A 330 -6.34 11.33 34.81
C GLY A 330 -4.93 11.41 35.39
N GLY A 331 -3.97 11.53 34.54
CA GLY A 331 -2.58 11.68 34.91
C GLY A 331 -1.64 11.59 33.72
N PHE A 332 -0.35 11.76 33.98
CA PHE A 332 0.68 11.60 32.97
C PHE A 332 1.93 10.92 33.55
N LEU A 333 2.76 10.42 32.63
CA LEU A 333 4.07 9.85 32.91
C LEU A 333 4.99 10.22 31.75
N ASP A 334 6.17 10.78 32.07
CA ASP A 334 7.18 11.07 31.08
C ASP A 334 8.18 9.91 31.05
N ILE A 335 8.48 9.39 29.86
CA ILE A 335 9.52 8.40 29.68
C ILE A 335 10.87 9.07 29.98
N PRO A 336 11.77 8.48 30.80
CA PRO A 336 13.04 9.09 31.15
C PRO A 336 14.05 8.98 29.99
N THR A 337 13.71 9.57 28.85
CA THR A 337 14.54 9.69 27.65
C THR A 337 14.27 11.04 26.98
N SER A 338 15.22 11.49 26.18
CA SER A 338 15.04 12.66 25.30
C SER A 338 14.49 12.30 23.92
N GLU A 339 14.21 11.02 23.69
CA GLU A 339 13.70 10.53 22.42
C GLU A 339 12.19 10.71 22.32
N ASP A 340 11.71 10.90 21.12
CA ASP A 340 10.28 10.98 20.84
C ASP A 340 9.62 9.59 20.87
N ILE A 341 8.40 9.53 21.39
CA ILE A 341 7.54 8.34 21.22
C ILE A 341 7.07 8.32 19.77
N ILE A 342 7.37 7.23 19.07
CA ILE A 342 7.04 7.08 17.64
C ILE A 342 5.86 6.16 17.43
N SER A 343 5.88 4.94 18.00
CA SER A 343 4.83 3.96 17.77
C SER A 343 4.51 3.17 19.00
N VAL A 344 3.27 2.68 19.07
CA VAL A 344 2.76 1.96 20.24
C VAL A 344 1.90 0.78 19.80
N GLY A 345 1.90 -0.28 20.60
CA GLY A 345 1.05 -1.43 20.36
C GLY A 345 0.99 -2.37 21.56
N PHE A 346 0.00 -3.25 21.56
CA PHE A 346 -0.16 -4.24 22.61
C PHE A 346 0.64 -5.51 22.33
N VAL A 347 1.24 -6.04 23.36
CA VAL A 347 1.78 -7.40 23.41
C VAL A 347 1.15 -8.07 24.62
N ARG A 348 0.19 -8.96 24.37
CA ARG A 348 -0.67 -9.53 25.42
C ARG A 348 -1.37 -8.43 26.22
N ASP A 349 -1.13 -8.38 27.54
CA ASP A 349 -1.70 -7.40 28.47
C ASP A 349 -0.84 -6.14 28.68
N ASN A 350 0.34 -6.08 28.12
CA ASN A 350 1.26 -4.98 28.24
C ASN A 350 1.26 -4.11 26.98
N LEU A 351 1.58 -2.85 27.14
CA LEU A 351 1.72 -1.93 26.03
C LEU A 351 3.21 -1.67 25.80
N VAL A 352 3.67 -1.98 24.60
CA VAL A 352 5.03 -1.72 24.13
C VAL A 352 5.04 -0.36 23.44
N ILE A 353 6.05 0.43 23.75
CA ILE A 353 6.26 1.78 23.23
C ILE A 353 7.62 1.80 22.55
N TYR A 354 7.63 2.06 21.26
CA TYR A 354 8.83 2.34 20.51
C TYR A 354 9.09 3.86 20.53
N CYS A 355 10.24 4.23 21.06
CA CYS A 355 10.85 5.52 20.84
C CYS A 355 11.75 5.47 19.61
N GLU A 356 12.39 6.58 19.23
CA GLU A 356 13.25 6.65 18.05
C GLU A 356 14.34 5.57 18.03
N ARG A 357 14.96 5.28 19.19
CA ARG A 357 16.09 4.35 19.31
C ARG A 357 15.96 3.36 20.45
N SER A 358 14.91 3.46 21.25
CA SER A 358 14.72 2.61 22.43
C SER A 358 13.31 2.04 22.48
N THR A 359 13.18 0.90 23.16
CA THR A 359 11.90 0.22 23.40
C THR A 359 11.59 0.20 24.89
N TRP A 360 10.37 0.56 25.22
CA TRP A 360 9.84 0.64 26.58
C TRP A 360 8.56 -0.17 26.71
N GLN A 361 8.23 -0.54 27.92
CA GLN A 361 7.01 -1.26 28.26
C GLN A 361 6.21 -0.45 29.29
N LEU A 362 4.91 -0.26 29.04
CA LEU A 362 3.98 0.29 29.98
C LEU A 362 3.15 -0.83 30.61
N ARG A 363 3.29 -0.99 31.92
CA ARG A 363 2.58 -2.02 32.70
C ARG A 363 1.50 -1.41 33.57
N TYR A 364 0.38 -2.11 33.67
CA TYR A 364 -0.68 -1.72 34.59
C TYR A 364 -0.38 -2.25 36.00
N THR A 365 -0.35 -1.37 36.99
CA THR A 365 -0.02 -1.70 38.38
C THR A 365 -1.22 -2.11 39.23
N GLY A 366 -2.45 -1.83 38.76
CA GLY A 366 -3.69 -2.03 39.54
C GLY A 366 -3.93 -0.98 40.62
N ARG A 367 -3.02 -0.03 40.82
CA ARG A 367 -3.16 1.03 41.84
C ARG A 367 -3.87 2.25 41.25
N SER A 368 -4.87 2.78 41.97
CA SER A 368 -5.64 3.96 41.52
C SER A 368 -4.80 5.23 41.42
N ILE A 369 -3.77 5.38 42.28
CA ILE A 369 -2.93 6.58 42.38
C ILE A 369 -1.85 6.61 41.26
N SER A 370 -1.25 5.45 40.99
CA SER A 370 -0.23 5.27 39.95
C SER A 370 -0.60 4.06 39.12
N PRO A 371 -1.54 4.21 38.18
CA PRO A 371 -2.07 3.07 37.45
C PRO A 371 -1.07 2.43 36.52
N PHE A 372 -0.06 3.15 36.09
CA PHE A 372 0.93 2.70 35.13
C PHE A 372 2.36 2.86 35.67
N GLN A 373 3.21 1.94 35.25
CA GLN A 373 4.66 1.96 35.46
C GLN A 373 5.35 1.70 34.14
N ILE A 374 6.48 2.37 33.92
CA ILE A 374 7.27 2.20 32.70
C ILE A 374 8.58 1.48 33.01
N GLU A 375 8.98 0.58 32.13
CA GLU A 375 10.21 -0.18 32.21
C GLU A 375 10.92 -0.15 30.84
N LYS A 376 12.25 0.01 30.85
CA LYS A 376 13.05 -0.06 29.62
C LYS A 376 13.26 -1.51 29.21
N VAL A 377 12.97 -1.85 27.96
CA VAL A 377 13.20 -3.17 27.38
C VAL A 377 14.52 -3.20 26.60
N ASN A 378 14.76 -2.19 25.78
CA ASN A 378 15.96 -2.10 24.95
C ASN A 378 16.39 -0.63 24.80
N SER A 379 17.71 -0.39 24.69
CA SER A 379 18.29 0.95 24.59
C SER A 379 18.78 1.33 23.19
N GLU A 380 18.72 0.40 22.22
CA GLU A 380 19.32 0.60 20.89
C GLU A 380 18.38 0.31 19.73
N LEU A 381 17.24 -0.35 19.99
CA LEU A 381 16.25 -0.72 19.00
C LEU A 381 14.95 0.01 19.27
N GLY A 382 14.48 0.77 18.33
CA GLY A 382 13.25 1.55 18.37
C GLY A 382 12.50 1.47 17.06
N ALA A 383 11.60 2.44 16.80
CA ALA A 383 10.91 2.56 15.52
C ALA A 383 11.02 3.99 14.98
N GLN A 384 10.93 4.12 13.65
CA GLN A 384 10.98 5.41 12.95
C GLN A 384 9.65 5.79 12.30
N SER A 385 8.73 4.84 12.15
CA SER A 385 7.40 5.09 11.57
C SER A 385 6.28 4.86 12.59
N PRO A 386 5.38 5.83 12.76
CA PRO A 386 4.23 5.69 13.65
C PRO A 386 3.29 4.54 13.27
N PHE A 387 3.17 4.26 11.98
CA PHE A 387 2.22 3.29 11.43
C PHE A 387 2.86 1.97 10.99
N SER A 388 4.16 1.77 11.25
CA SER A 388 4.85 0.52 10.92
C SER A 388 4.62 -0.60 11.92
N ALA A 389 4.17 -0.29 13.13
CA ALA A 389 3.98 -1.30 14.16
C ALA A 389 2.80 -2.21 13.86
N ILE A 390 3.09 -3.50 13.70
CA ILE A 390 2.11 -4.56 13.49
C ILE A 390 2.03 -5.39 14.77
N GLN A 391 0.82 -5.50 15.31
CA GLN A 391 0.56 -6.28 16.50
C GLN A 391 0.34 -7.75 16.16
N PHE A 392 1.10 -8.62 16.84
CA PHE A 392 0.89 -10.06 16.88
C PHE A 392 0.41 -10.48 18.27
N ASP A 393 0.03 -11.74 18.42
CA ASP A 393 -0.50 -12.23 19.70
C ASP A 393 0.55 -12.21 20.81
N THR A 394 1.82 -12.41 20.46
CA THR A 394 2.94 -12.54 21.39
C THR A 394 4.02 -11.47 21.21
N SER A 395 3.94 -10.69 20.16
CA SER A 395 4.97 -9.70 19.82
C SER A 395 4.41 -8.47 19.10
N LEU A 396 5.21 -7.43 19.03
CA LEU A 396 4.99 -6.23 18.24
C LEU A 396 6.17 -6.06 17.29
N ILE A 397 5.92 -5.96 15.99
CA ILE A 397 6.96 -5.76 14.99
C ILE A 397 6.87 -4.33 14.47
N GLY A 398 7.99 -3.61 14.49
CA GLY A 398 8.12 -2.25 13.98
C GLY A 398 9.34 -2.08 13.09
N ILE A 399 9.39 -1.01 12.31
CA ILE A 399 10.53 -0.68 11.46
C ILE A 399 11.30 0.49 12.08
N GLY A 400 12.55 0.24 12.40
CA GLY A 400 13.49 1.21 12.96
C GLY A 400 14.58 1.62 11.95
N ASP A 401 15.46 2.50 12.40
CA ASP A 401 16.62 2.99 11.62
C ASP A 401 17.69 1.91 11.40
N LYS A 402 17.76 0.93 12.30
CA LYS A 402 18.75 -0.16 12.27
C LYS A 402 18.23 -1.47 11.66
N GLY A 403 16.93 -1.57 11.41
CA GLY A 403 16.31 -2.78 10.90
C GLY A 403 14.86 -2.95 11.33
N ILE A 404 14.33 -4.13 11.07
CA ILE A 404 12.98 -4.52 11.48
C ILE A 404 13.07 -5.20 12.84
N VAL A 405 12.36 -4.64 13.80
CA VAL A 405 12.47 -4.99 15.22
C VAL A 405 11.23 -5.70 15.71
N GLU A 406 11.39 -6.83 16.34
CA GLU A 406 10.35 -7.55 17.07
C GLU A 406 10.56 -7.41 18.56
N CYS A 407 9.49 -7.10 19.31
CA CYS A 407 9.49 -7.02 20.77
C CYS A 407 8.41 -7.93 21.36
N ASP A 408 8.80 -8.84 22.26
CA ASP A 408 7.90 -9.74 22.98
C ASP A 408 7.50 -9.26 24.38
N SER A 409 7.70 -8.00 24.72
CA SER A 409 7.57 -7.31 26.00
C SER A 409 8.79 -7.44 26.94
N TYR A 410 9.66 -8.41 26.75
CA TYR A 410 10.84 -8.61 27.61
C TYR A 410 12.14 -8.37 26.86
N LYS A 411 12.12 -8.61 25.56
CA LYS A 411 13.28 -8.58 24.67
C LYS A 411 12.88 -7.91 23.36
N SER A 412 13.77 -7.11 22.81
CA SER A 412 13.68 -6.62 21.43
C SER A 412 14.85 -7.15 20.62
N GLU A 413 14.59 -7.67 19.44
CA GLU A 413 15.59 -8.19 18.52
C GLU A 413 15.26 -7.88 17.07
N ARG A 414 16.27 -7.93 16.21
CA ARG A 414 16.12 -7.78 14.77
C ARG A 414 15.69 -9.09 14.13
N ILE A 415 14.71 -9.05 13.24
CA ILE A 415 14.21 -10.20 12.49
C ILE A 415 14.61 -10.17 11.01
N ASP A 416 15.17 -9.08 10.53
CA ASP A 416 15.56 -8.84 9.14
C ASP A 416 16.97 -9.35 8.78
N ILE A 417 17.46 -10.36 9.47
CA ILE A 417 18.82 -10.89 9.29
C ILE A 417 19.06 -11.40 7.86
N LYS A 418 18.03 -11.89 7.19
CA LYS A 418 18.10 -12.35 5.79
C LYS A 418 18.22 -11.23 4.78
N ILE A 419 17.73 -10.00 5.13
CA ILE A 419 17.71 -8.80 4.28
C ILE A 419 18.25 -7.59 5.05
N PRO A 420 19.48 -7.63 5.61
CA PRO A 420 19.94 -6.71 6.64
C PRO A 420 20.06 -5.25 6.18
N ASP A 421 20.28 -5.02 4.89
CA ASP A 421 20.50 -3.71 4.31
C ASP A 421 19.23 -3.10 3.69
N PHE A 422 18.13 -3.83 3.72
CA PHE A 422 16.89 -3.42 3.07
C PHE A 422 16.32 -2.12 3.66
N VAL A 423 16.35 -1.97 4.99
CA VAL A 423 15.84 -0.77 5.68
C VAL A 423 16.65 0.49 5.32
N PHE A 424 17.94 0.36 5.02
CA PHE A 424 18.77 1.50 4.61
C PHE A 424 18.38 2.08 3.24
N GLN A 425 17.68 1.31 2.43
CA GLN A 425 17.13 1.78 1.15
C GLN A 425 15.94 2.72 1.31
N PHE A 426 15.29 2.76 2.48
CA PHE A 426 14.21 3.70 2.81
C PHE A 426 14.72 5.10 3.12
N GLN A 427 15.98 5.22 3.50
CA GLN A 427 16.62 6.49 3.82
C GLN A 427 16.96 7.20 2.52
N GLY A 428 16.08 8.11 2.09
CA GLY A 428 16.37 9.00 0.98
C GLY A 428 17.55 9.92 1.28
N THR A 429 18.17 10.43 0.22
CA THR A 429 19.20 11.47 0.30
C THR A 429 18.73 12.67 1.12
N SER A 430 19.64 13.40 1.68
CA SER A 430 19.59 14.46 2.70
C SER A 430 18.46 15.50 2.63
N THR A 431 17.63 15.52 1.60
CA THR A 431 16.52 16.46 1.43
C THR A 431 15.14 15.86 1.77
N ASN A 432 15.02 14.54 1.93
CA ASN A 432 13.76 13.86 2.25
C ASN A 432 13.95 12.73 3.28
N ASN A 433 14.24 13.10 4.52
CA ASN A 433 14.32 12.18 5.66
C ASN A 433 12.98 11.50 6.02
N ASN A 434 11.92 11.77 5.26
CA ASN A 434 10.56 11.41 5.64
C ASN A 434 10.07 10.07 5.07
N SER A 435 10.90 9.31 4.34
CA SER A 435 10.47 8.03 3.76
C SER A 435 10.12 6.97 4.82
N LEU A 436 10.82 6.96 5.94
CA LEU A 436 10.52 6.07 7.07
C LEU A 436 9.17 6.37 7.73
N PHE A 437 8.76 7.65 7.81
CA PHE A 437 7.46 8.02 8.37
C PHE A 437 6.26 7.57 7.54
N ARG A 438 6.47 7.22 6.27
CA ARG A 438 5.44 6.83 5.33
C ARG A 438 5.16 5.34 5.33
N VAL A 439 5.90 4.59 6.11
CA VAL A 439 5.71 3.15 6.22
C VAL A 439 4.41 2.85 6.95
N HIS A 440 3.55 2.10 6.32
CA HIS A 440 2.29 1.63 6.90
C HIS A 440 2.27 0.10 6.90
N GLY A 441 2.02 -0.50 8.07
CA GLY A 441 2.02 -1.94 8.26
C GLY A 441 0.64 -2.52 8.53
N ILE A 442 0.40 -3.75 8.06
CA ILE A 442 -0.80 -4.53 8.34
C ILE A 442 -0.49 -6.03 8.39
N ARG A 443 -1.28 -6.76 9.17
CA ARG A 443 -1.25 -8.22 9.23
C ARG A 443 -2.38 -8.82 8.42
N ASP A 444 -2.04 -9.76 7.54
CA ASP A 444 -2.96 -10.65 6.85
C ASP A 444 -3.08 -11.95 7.65
N PHE A 445 -4.27 -12.18 8.22
CA PHE A 445 -4.53 -13.36 9.02
C PHE A 445 -4.79 -14.61 8.19
N GLU A 446 -5.34 -14.45 6.99
CA GLU A 446 -5.70 -15.55 6.11
C GLU A 446 -4.46 -16.22 5.51
N ASN A 447 -3.58 -15.42 4.94
CA ASN A 447 -2.35 -15.90 4.30
C ASN A 447 -1.15 -15.97 5.25
N ARG A 448 -1.31 -15.53 6.51
CA ARG A 448 -0.25 -15.45 7.53
C ARG A 448 0.93 -14.60 7.10
N LEU A 449 0.61 -13.49 6.46
CA LEU A 449 1.59 -12.52 5.98
C LEU A 449 1.50 -11.23 6.79
N ALA A 450 2.59 -10.52 6.84
CA ALA A 450 2.63 -9.12 7.27
C ALA A 450 3.16 -8.28 6.13
N PHE A 451 2.53 -7.13 5.91
CA PHE A 451 2.84 -6.23 4.82
C PHE A 451 3.26 -4.87 5.34
N TRP A 452 4.28 -4.27 4.73
CA TRP A 452 4.64 -2.86 4.93
C TRP A 452 4.76 -2.17 3.58
N THR A 453 4.03 -1.08 3.40
CA THR A 453 4.24 -0.20 2.25
C THR A 453 5.46 0.67 2.50
N VAL A 454 6.39 0.68 1.57
CA VAL A 454 7.66 1.37 1.73
C VAL A 454 8.02 2.17 0.48
N CYS A 455 8.73 3.27 0.67
CA CYS A 455 9.28 4.08 -0.39
C CYS A 455 10.76 3.79 -0.55
N ILE A 456 11.14 3.13 -1.65
CA ILE A 456 12.54 2.77 -1.93
C ILE A 456 13.08 3.69 -3.02
N GLN A 457 14.32 4.14 -2.82
CA GLN A 457 15.02 5.03 -3.72
C GLN A 457 15.88 4.33 -4.79
N THR A 458 16.10 3.03 -4.65
CA THR A 458 17.22 2.30 -5.25
C THR A 458 17.19 2.07 -6.76
N GLU A 459 16.09 2.33 -7.43
CA GLU A 459 16.10 2.27 -8.88
C GLU A 459 15.99 3.68 -9.47
N TYR A 460 17.13 4.33 -9.50
CA TYR A 460 17.34 5.56 -10.25
C TYR A 460 17.25 5.24 -11.75
N ASP A 461 16.22 5.74 -12.37
CA ASP A 461 15.98 5.59 -13.81
C ASP A 461 16.85 6.57 -14.65
N GLY A 462 17.91 7.12 -14.05
CA GLY A 462 18.86 8.03 -14.72
C GLY A 462 18.29 9.40 -15.08
N ARG A 463 17.07 9.73 -14.69
CA ARG A 463 16.38 10.97 -15.07
C ARG A 463 16.42 12.02 -13.97
N LEU A 464 16.91 13.20 -14.34
CA LEU A 464 16.92 14.39 -13.49
C LEU A 464 15.47 14.72 -13.08
N GLY A 465 15.17 14.66 -11.78
CA GLY A 465 13.89 15.07 -11.18
C GLY A 465 13.10 13.99 -10.47
N GLU A 466 13.43 12.71 -10.62
CA GLU A 466 12.74 11.60 -9.94
C GLU A 466 13.32 11.27 -8.55
N SER A 467 14.30 11.98 -8.07
CA SER A 467 14.94 11.76 -6.76
C SER A 467 14.00 11.96 -5.55
N ASN A 468 12.77 12.42 -5.77
CA ASN A 468 11.81 12.74 -4.74
C ASN A 468 10.53 11.91 -4.89
N ARG A 469 10.63 10.59 -4.84
CA ARG A 469 9.41 9.78 -4.72
C ARG A 469 8.76 10.06 -3.38
N ILE A 470 7.55 10.59 -3.47
CA ILE A 470 6.77 10.99 -2.30
C ILE A 470 5.95 9.80 -1.77
N PHE A 471 5.54 8.90 -2.65
CA PHE A 471 4.64 7.81 -2.32
C PHE A 471 5.34 6.45 -2.29
N PRO A 472 4.86 5.50 -1.49
CA PRO A 472 5.36 4.14 -1.49
C PRO A 472 5.32 3.52 -2.88
N ASN A 473 6.36 2.79 -3.24
CA ASN A 473 6.52 2.13 -4.54
C ASN A 473 6.84 0.65 -4.44
N LEU A 474 6.88 0.15 -3.22
CA LEU A 474 7.13 -1.25 -2.94
C LEU A 474 6.41 -1.66 -1.66
N ARG A 475 6.00 -2.91 -1.59
CA ARG A 475 5.47 -3.55 -0.40
C ARG A 475 6.41 -4.67 0.03
N LEU A 476 6.94 -4.55 1.24
CA LEU A 476 7.71 -5.61 1.88
C LEU A 476 6.75 -6.64 2.47
N VAL A 477 7.03 -7.90 2.25
CA VAL A 477 6.21 -9.04 2.65
C VAL A 477 7.00 -9.93 3.60
N TYR A 478 6.42 -10.23 4.74
CA TYR A 478 6.96 -11.15 5.73
C TYR A 478 5.98 -12.26 6.01
N ASN A 479 6.38 -13.49 5.76
CA ASN A 479 5.61 -14.67 6.17
C ASN A 479 6.06 -15.06 7.58
N TYR A 480 5.21 -14.79 8.57
CA TYR A 480 5.52 -15.04 9.98
C TYR A 480 5.33 -16.50 10.41
N GLU A 481 4.96 -17.41 9.50
CA GLU A 481 4.91 -18.86 9.77
C GLU A 481 6.27 -19.53 9.54
N ASN A 482 7.05 -19.05 8.58
CA ASN A 482 8.33 -19.64 8.18
C ASN A 482 9.50 -18.65 8.12
N ASP A 483 9.32 -17.43 8.60
CA ASP A 483 10.32 -16.36 8.62
C ASP A 483 10.91 -16.05 7.23
N SER A 484 10.08 -16.11 6.18
CA SER A 484 10.51 -15.80 4.83
C SER A 484 10.09 -14.39 4.41
N TRP A 485 10.95 -13.77 3.60
CA TRP A 485 10.76 -12.43 3.07
C TRP A 485 10.48 -12.46 1.58
N ALA A 486 9.78 -11.45 1.09
CA ALA A 486 9.55 -11.20 -0.34
C ALA A 486 9.26 -9.71 -0.58
N THR A 487 9.27 -9.29 -1.84
CA THR A 487 8.95 -7.91 -2.23
C THR A 487 7.89 -7.87 -3.31
N PHE A 488 6.92 -6.95 -3.20
CA PHE A 488 5.92 -6.70 -4.22
C PHE A 488 6.06 -5.28 -4.75
N ASN A 489 6.06 -5.14 -6.07
CA ASN A 489 6.05 -3.83 -6.72
C ASN A 489 4.61 -3.33 -6.75
N ASP A 490 4.26 -2.43 -5.86
CA ASP A 490 2.97 -1.77 -5.90
C ASP A 490 3.01 -0.38 -5.27
N SER A 491 2.05 0.46 -5.63
CA SER A 491 1.98 1.84 -5.19
C SER A 491 0.75 2.04 -4.32
N LEU A 492 0.84 1.55 -3.09
CA LEU A 492 -0.20 1.70 -2.08
C LEU A 492 0.29 2.64 -0.98
N THR A 493 -0.49 3.66 -0.66
CA THR A 493 -0.17 4.62 0.40
C THR A 493 -0.54 4.09 1.77
N VAL A 494 -1.67 3.40 1.87
CA VAL A 494 -2.22 2.84 3.10
C VAL A 494 -2.88 1.50 2.81
N ILE A 495 -2.78 0.58 3.75
CA ILE A 495 -3.47 -0.71 3.72
C ILE A 495 -4.39 -0.79 4.94
N GLY A 496 -5.57 -1.38 4.79
CA GLY A 496 -6.53 -1.55 5.87
C GLY A 496 -7.36 -2.81 5.71
N ASN A 497 -8.19 -3.07 6.71
CA ASN A 497 -9.13 -4.19 6.69
C ASN A 497 -10.52 -3.70 6.27
N TYR A 498 -11.17 -4.47 5.42
CA TYR A 498 -12.55 -4.28 5.03
C TYR A 498 -13.36 -5.52 5.39
N GLN A 499 -14.38 -5.33 6.18
CA GLN A 499 -15.32 -6.39 6.50
C GLN A 499 -16.48 -6.32 5.52
N VAL A 500 -16.56 -7.29 4.63
CA VAL A 500 -17.70 -7.43 3.71
C VAL A 500 -18.93 -7.68 4.56
N GLN A 501 -19.87 -6.74 4.56
CA GLN A 501 -21.18 -6.96 5.17
C GLN A 501 -21.97 -7.92 4.29
N THR A 502 -21.96 -9.17 4.63
CA THR A 502 -22.81 -10.17 3.98
C THR A 502 -24.24 -9.99 4.48
N SER A 503 -25.02 -9.17 3.81
CA SER A 503 -26.49 -9.18 3.95
C SER A 503 -27.11 -10.43 3.27
N ARG A 504 -26.46 -11.59 3.43
CA ARG A 504 -26.99 -12.86 2.90
C ARG A 504 -28.16 -13.27 3.75
N ASN A 505 -29.33 -13.10 3.20
CA ASN A 505 -30.55 -13.69 3.71
C ASN A 505 -30.99 -14.83 2.79
N TRP A 506 -31.98 -15.59 3.22
CA TRP A 506 -32.57 -16.71 2.47
C TRP A 506 -32.92 -16.35 1.01
N ILE A 507 -33.30 -15.12 0.75
CA ILE A 507 -33.74 -14.63 -0.56
C ILE A 507 -32.55 -14.30 -1.48
N ASN A 508 -31.42 -13.88 -0.90
CA ASN A 508 -30.26 -13.33 -1.63
C ASN A 508 -29.07 -14.31 -1.73
N THR A 509 -29.23 -15.58 -1.33
CA THR A 509 -28.15 -16.55 -1.37
C THR A 509 -28.14 -17.22 -2.76
N PRO A 510 -27.14 -16.99 -3.62
CA PRO A 510 -27.07 -17.55 -4.96
C PRO A 510 -26.69 -19.04 -4.99
N ILE A 511 -26.35 -19.60 -3.84
CA ILE A 511 -25.92 -21.01 -3.71
C ILE A 511 -27.15 -21.89 -3.43
N PRO A 512 -27.39 -22.96 -4.18
CA PRO A 512 -28.44 -23.92 -3.88
C PRO A 512 -28.30 -24.49 -2.46
N TRP A 513 -29.41 -24.61 -1.75
CA TRP A 513 -29.49 -25.12 -0.37
C TRP A 513 -28.61 -26.34 -0.08
N VAL A 514 -28.59 -27.29 -1.01
CA VAL A 514 -27.85 -28.56 -0.89
C VAL A 514 -26.31 -28.34 -0.88
N LYS A 515 -25.84 -27.20 -1.35
CA LYS A 515 -24.40 -26.84 -1.39
C LYS A 515 -23.97 -25.89 -0.27
N CYS A 516 -24.86 -25.53 0.63
CA CYS A 516 -24.52 -24.69 1.78
C CYS A 516 -23.84 -25.52 2.88
N ASN A 517 -22.54 -25.39 3.04
CA ASN A 517 -21.73 -26.10 4.03
C ASN A 517 -21.66 -25.38 5.39
N PHE A 518 -22.47 -24.37 5.63
CA PHE A 518 -22.47 -23.56 6.84
C PHE A 518 -23.83 -23.59 7.55
N PRO A 519 -23.86 -23.53 8.89
CA PRO A 519 -25.11 -23.47 9.63
C PRO A 519 -25.79 -22.11 9.43
N TRP A 520 -27.08 -22.10 9.12
CA TRP A 520 -27.88 -20.90 8.86
C TRP A 520 -28.00 -19.93 10.04
N ILE A 521 -27.73 -20.40 11.26
CA ILE A 521 -27.79 -19.60 12.48
C ILE A 521 -26.51 -18.79 12.71
N ASN A 522 -25.38 -19.28 12.24
CA ASN A 522 -24.11 -18.57 12.26
C ASN A 522 -23.74 -18.28 10.80
N GLN A 523 -24.02 -17.07 10.35
CA GLN A 523 -23.32 -16.57 9.16
C GLN A 523 -21.82 -16.72 9.44
N PRO A 524 -21.04 -17.33 8.54
CA PRO A 524 -19.60 -17.30 8.72
C PRO A 524 -19.22 -15.84 8.90
N ALA A 525 -18.60 -15.52 10.01
CA ALA A 525 -18.02 -14.20 10.19
C ALA A 525 -17.15 -13.98 8.97
N ALA A 526 -17.51 -13.00 8.13
CA ALA A 526 -16.73 -12.70 6.95
C ALA A 526 -15.33 -12.36 7.44
N VAL A 527 -14.35 -13.14 7.04
CA VAL A 527 -12.95 -12.84 7.35
C VAL A 527 -12.68 -11.45 6.75
N PRO A 528 -12.13 -10.50 7.51
CA PRO A 528 -11.82 -9.20 6.96
C PRO A 528 -10.86 -9.39 5.79
N VAL A 529 -11.22 -8.86 4.62
CA VAL A 529 -10.33 -8.81 3.47
C VAL A 529 -9.43 -7.59 3.56
N ILE A 530 -8.24 -7.68 2.99
CA ILE A 530 -7.31 -6.58 2.95
C ILE A 530 -7.63 -5.69 1.76
N ILE A 531 -7.71 -4.39 2.02
CA ILE A 531 -7.87 -3.36 1.00
C ILE A 531 -6.70 -2.38 1.07
N GLY A 532 -6.34 -1.83 -0.07
CA GLY A 532 -5.29 -0.83 -0.19
C GLY A 532 -5.82 0.45 -0.84
N GLY A 533 -5.32 1.59 -0.40
CA GLY A 533 -5.55 2.88 -1.02
C GLY A 533 -4.30 3.38 -1.73
N ASN A 534 -4.47 4.02 -2.89
CA ASN A 534 -3.35 4.54 -3.66
C ASN A 534 -3.26 6.07 -3.59
N GLN A 535 -2.26 6.63 -4.27
CA GLN A 535 -1.96 8.07 -4.29
C GLN A 535 -2.94 8.92 -5.09
N GLN A 536 -3.89 8.33 -5.78
CA GLN A 536 -4.91 9.02 -6.59
C GLN A 536 -6.34 8.82 -6.07
N GLY A 537 -6.51 8.28 -4.87
CA GLY A 537 -7.80 8.10 -4.23
C GLY A 537 -8.60 6.91 -4.72
N PHE A 538 -7.95 5.90 -5.29
CA PHE A 538 -8.56 4.59 -5.54
C PHE A 538 -8.35 3.68 -4.35
N VAL A 539 -9.35 2.85 -4.08
CA VAL A 539 -9.31 1.81 -3.05
C VAL A 539 -9.60 0.46 -3.70
N GLU A 540 -8.76 -0.52 -3.44
CA GLU A 540 -8.74 -1.80 -4.14
C GLU A 540 -8.72 -2.95 -3.16
N TYR A 541 -9.37 -4.05 -3.54
CA TYR A 541 -9.14 -5.35 -2.90
C TYR A 541 -7.77 -5.86 -3.29
N LEU A 542 -7.02 -6.33 -2.32
CA LEU A 542 -5.74 -6.97 -2.55
C LEU A 542 -5.93 -8.49 -2.67
N ASP A 543 -5.01 -9.11 -3.41
CA ASP A 543 -4.90 -10.57 -3.51
C ASP A 543 -6.07 -11.25 -4.25
N GLU A 544 -6.65 -10.55 -5.23
CA GLU A 544 -7.72 -11.07 -6.09
C GLU A 544 -7.17 -11.67 -7.39
N LEU A 545 -7.87 -12.70 -7.90
CA LEU A 545 -7.52 -13.32 -9.19
C LEU A 545 -8.03 -12.47 -10.36
N THR A 546 -7.39 -11.33 -10.59
CA THR A 546 -7.69 -10.44 -11.71
C THR A 546 -6.46 -10.09 -12.51
N THR A 547 -6.67 -9.64 -13.75
CA THR A 547 -5.59 -9.15 -14.63
C THR A 547 -5.11 -7.76 -14.24
N ASN A 548 -5.88 -7.03 -13.45
CA ASN A 548 -5.66 -5.63 -13.16
C ASN A 548 -4.94 -5.50 -11.83
N ASP A 549 -3.79 -4.83 -11.86
CA ASP A 549 -3.13 -4.41 -10.64
C ASP A 549 -3.66 -3.01 -10.26
N VAL A 550 -2.84 -2.03 -10.00
CA VAL A 550 -3.26 -0.71 -9.49
C VAL A 550 -4.00 0.10 -10.53
N SER A 551 -5.15 0.67 -10.17
CA SER A 551 -5.90 1.59 -11.03
C SER A 551 -5.43 3.03 -10.87
N LEU A 552 -5.08 3.67 -11.98
CA LEU A 552 -4.75 5.09 -12.06
C LEU A 552 -5.66 5.78 -13.07
N PHE A 553 -5.88 7.09 -12.93
CA PHE A 553 -6.69 7.82 -13.89
C PHE A 553 -5.86 8.71 -14.83
N ILE A 554 -6.40 8.94 -16.01
CA ILE A 554 -5.81 9.80 -17.03
C ILE A 554 -6.48 11.17 -16.94
N THR A 555 -5.69 12.24 -16.84
CA THR A 555 -6.19 13.62 -16.85
C THR A 555 -6.06 14.27 -18.19
N ASN A 556 -5.11 13.86 -19.02
CA ASN A 556 -4.95 14.34 -20.39
C ASN A 556 -4.14 13.36 -21.26
N ILE A 557 -4.40 13.39 -22.57
CA ILE A 557 -3.64 12.67 -23.59
C ILE A 557 -3.24 13.66 -24.69
N VAL A 558 -1.97 13.65 -25.05
CA VAL A 558 -1.44 14.55 -26.07
C VAL A 558 -0.83 13.73 -27.20
N GLY A 559 -1.51 13.74 -28.34
CA GLY A 559 -1.00 13.17 -29.58
C GLY A 559 0.17 13.99 -30.14
N LYS A 560 1.13 13.29 -30.73
CA LYS A 560 2.30 13.89 -31.37
C LYS A 560 2.61 13.11 -32.65
N ASN A 561 2.70 13.81 -33.78
CA ASN A 561 2.84 13.17 -35.10
C ASN A 561 4.12 12.34 -35.26
N THR A 562 5.20 12.72 -34.58
CA THR A 562 6.55 12.18 -34.83
C THR A 562 7.18 11.54 -33.60
N THR A 563 6.60 11.72 -32.42
CA THR A 563 7.06 11.15 -31.14
C THR A 563 5.93 10.37 -30.47
N PRO A 564 6.23 9.45 -29.55
CA PRO A 564 5.20 8.66 -28.89
C PRO A 564 4.15 9.54 -28.20
N THR A 565 2.90 9.07 -28.23
CA THR A 565 1.77 9.70 -27.52
C THR A 565 2.09 9.85 -26.04
N LEU A 566 1.85 11.06 -25.52
CA LEU A 566 2.09 11.42 -24.13
C LEU A 566 0.79 11.26 -23.32
N ILE A 567 0.86 10.51 -22.24
CA ILE A 567 -0.23 10.36 -21.28
C ILE A 567 0.12 11.11 -20.01
N ILE A 568 -0.85 11.86 -19.49
CA ILE A 568 -0.75 12.60 -18.24
C ILE A 568 -1.61 11.94 -17.19
N SER A 569 -0.96 11.44 -16.13
CA SER A 569 -1.56 10.83 -14.95
C SER A 569 -0.79 11.30 -13.73
N PRO A 570 -1.32 12.24 -12.94
CA PRO A 570 -0.61 12.89 -11.85
C PRO A 570 -0.15 11.89 -10.79
N ASN A 571 1.11 12.01 -10.36
CA ASN A 571 1.70 11.15 -9.33
C ASN A 571 1.56 9.65 -9.65
N HIS A 572 1.74 9.25 -10.90
CA HIS A 572 1.53 7.85 -11.32
C HIS A 572 2.48 6.85 -10.65
N ASN A 573 3.61 7.27 -10.12
CA ASN A 573 4.59 6.47 -9.37
C ASN A 573 5.12 5.22 -10.11
N MET A 574 5.00 5.19 -11.45
CA MET A 574 5.47 4.10 -12.30
C MET A 574 6.93 4.29 -12.72
N LYS A 575 7.55 3.20 -13.22
CA LYS A 575 8.90 3.17 -13.77
C LYS A 575 8.89 2.93 -15.26
N THR A 576 9.92 3.40 -15.98
CA THR A 576 10.18 3.01 -17.37
C THR A 576 10.32 1.48 -17.47
N GLY A 577 9.67 0.90 -18.47
CA GLY A 577 9.62 -0.55 -18.66
C GLY A 577 8.44 -1.25 -18.02
N PHE A 578 7.58 -0.54 -17.29
CA PHE A 578 6.29 -1.12 -16.88
C PHE A 578 5.40 -1.34 -18.10
N VAL A 579 4.54 -2.33 -18.00
CA VAL A 579 3.49 -2.61 -18.99
C VAL A 579 2.16 -2.23 -18.40
N ILE A 580 1.35 -1.51 -19.18
CA ILE A 580 0.04 -1.04 -18.74
C ILE A 580 -1.06 -1.43 -19.72
N GLY A 581 -2.26 -1.63 -19.20
CA GLY A 581 -3.49 -1.64 -19.98
C GLY A 581 -4.20 -0.30 -19.84
N ILE A 582 -4.87 0.16 -20.89
CA ILE A 582 -5.70 1.37 -20.88
C ILE A 582 -7.14 0.99 -21.15
N SER A 583 -8.07 1.51 -20.37
CA SER A 583 -9.50 1.25 -20.52
C SER A 583 -10.34 2.47 -20.11
N GLY A 584 -11.58 2.55 -20.56
CA GLY A 584 -12.53 3.56 -20.10
C GLY A 584 -12.31 4.98 -20.66
N ILE A 585 -11.51 5.16 -21.72
CA ILE A 585 -11.55 6.39 -22.52
C ILE A 585 -12.89 6.45 -23.22
N ILE A 586 -13.47 7.65 -23.32
CA ILE A 586 -14.81 7.84 -23.88
C ILE A 586 -14.89 7.27 -25.30
N THR A 587 -15.85 6.36 -25.51
CA THR A 587 -16.07 5.69 -26.78
C THR A 587 -16.48 6.71 -27.85
N GLY A 588 -15.83 6.62 -29.04
CA GLY A 588 -16.05 7.55 -30.15
C GLY A 588 -15.22 8.83 -30.08
N SER A 589 -14.41 9.02 -29.02
CA SER A 589 -13.41 10.09 -28.99
C SER A 589 -12.21 9.79 -29.85
N ASP A 590 -11.39 10.82 -30.13
CA ASP A 590 -10.20 10.70 -30.98
C ASP A 590 -9.17 9.69 -30.46
N PHE A 591 -9.15 9.40 -29.16
CA PHE A 591 -8.23 8.47 -28.51
C PHE A 591 -8.90 7.13 -28.09
N ASP A 592 -10.09 6.87 -28.57
CA ASP A 592 -10.80 5.58 -28.30
C ASP A 592 -10.00 4.35 -28.74
N ASN A 593 -9.15 4.51 -29.74
CA ASN A 593 -8.23 3.47 -30.23
C ASN A 593 -7.20 2.96 -29.20
N LEU A 594 -7.05 3.66 -28.07
CA LEU A 594 -6.17 3.22 -26.98
C LEU A 594 -6.88 2.31 -25.97
N ASN A 595 -8.23 2.25 -26.01
CA ASN A 595 -8.98 1.34 -25.14
C ASN A 595 -8.60 -0.11 -25.41
N ASP A 596 -8.52 -0.88 -24.34
CA ASP A 596 -8.16 -2.32 -24.34
C ASP A 596 -6.75 -2.61 -24.92
N GLY A 597 -5.96 -1.54 -25.16
CA GLY A 597 -4.58 -1.66 -25.60
C GLY A 597 -3.61 -1.95 -24.45
N ILE A 598 -2.56 -2.72 -24.75
CA ILE A 598 -1.46 -3.02 -23.84
C ILE A 598 -0.20 -2.33 -24.35
N PHE A 599 0.42 -1.55 -23.50
CA PHE A 599 1.55 -0.68 -23.86
C PHE A 599 2.69 -0.80 -22.85
N GLY A 600 3.92 -0.77 -23.34
CA GLY A 600 5.10 -0.48 -22.52
C GLY A 600 5.27 1.03 -22.35
N ILE A 601 5.71 1.47 -21.18
CA ILE A 601 5.86 2.89 -20.89
C ILE A 601 7.32 3.35 -20.81
N ILE A 602 7.51 4.61 -21.18
CA ILE A 602 8.74 5.36 -20.89
C ILE A 602 8.33 6.58 -20.08
N VAL A 603 8.74 6.62 -18.83
CA VAL A 603 8.42 7.72 -17.90
C VAL A 603 9.16 8.99 -18.34
N VAL A 604 8.44 10.10 -18.43
CA VAL A 604 8.98 11.42 -18.72
C VAL A 604 9.26 12.19 -17.44
N ASP A 605 8.29 12.14 -16.50
CA ASP A 605 8.39 12.73 -15.17
C ASP A 605 7.37 12.09 -14.22
N ALA A 606 7.23 12.60 -12.99
CA ALA A 606 6.32 12.05 -11.96
C ALA A 606 4.83 12.05 -12.35
N ASN A 607 4.45 12.76 -13.41
CA ASN A 607 3.05 12.96 -13.81
C ASN A 607 2.78 12.59 -15.26
N SER A 608 3.80 12.22 -16.02
CA SER A 608 3.63 11.92 -17.45
C SER A 608 4.57 10.83 -17.96
N PHE A 609 4.11 10.09 -18.94
CA PHE A 609 4.85 9.04 -19.61
C PHE A 609 4.40 8.90 -21.06
N THR A 610 5.25 8.30 -21.89
CA THR A 610 4.94 7.94 -23.28
C THR A 610 4.68 6.45 -23.40
N ILE A 611 3.91 6.05 -24.42
CA ILE A 611 3.47 4.68 -24.64
C ILE A 611 4.05 4.09 -25.92
N ASN A 612 4.45 2.81 -25.84
CA ASN A 612 4.97 2.02 -26.96
C ASN A 612 4.20 0.72 -27.10
N LEU A 613 3.99 0.30 -28.34
CA LEU A 613 3.41 -0.98 -28.69
C LEU A 613 4.46 -2.10 -28.60
N TYR A 614 3.98 -3.31 -28.36
CA TYR A 614 4.79 -4.52 -28.45
C TYR A 614 5.23 -4.80 -29.90
N ASN A 615 6.51 -5.11 -30.08
CA ASN A 615 7.10 -5.48 -31.35
C ASN A 615 7.50 -6.96 -31.31
N SER A 616 6.78 -7.79 -32.05
CA SER A 616 7.02 -9.22 -32.10
C SER A 616 8.34 -9.65 -32.74
N THR A 617 8.97 -8.75 -33.52
CA THR A 617 10.27 -9.03 -34.16
C THR A 617 11.43 -8.90 -33.19
N THR A 618 11.32 -7.95 -32.25
CA THR A 618 12.37 -7.68 -31.26
C THR A 618 12.06 -8.21 -29.89
N ASP A 619 10.84 -8.76 -29.68
CA ASP A 619 10.29 -9.14 -28.37
C ASP A 619 10.38 -8.01 -27.34
N GLN A 620 10.09 -6.77 -27.73
CA GLN A 620 10.17 -5.60 -26.87
C GLN A 620 9.03 -4.62 -27.12
N PHE A 621 8.69 -3.82 -26.12
CA PHE A 621 7.78 -2.69 -26.23
C PHE A 621 8.55 -1.44 -26.73
N ASN A 622 8.93 -1.45 -28.01
CA ASN A 622 9.77 -0.40 -28.59
C ASN A 622 9.17 0.29 -29.84
N THR A 623 7.97 -0.12 -30.28
CA THR A 623 7.29 0.56 -31.37
C THR A 623 6.48 1.73 -30.83
N PRO A 624 6.82 2.99 -31.17
CA PRO A 624 6.11 4.15 -30.65
C PRO A 624 4.63 4.12 -31.05
N GLN A 625 3.73 4.35 -30.10
CA GLN A 625 2.33 4.67 -30.41
C GLN A 625 2.27 6.13 -30.86
N LEU A 626 1.97 6.35 -32.15
CA LEU A 626 1.90 7.68 -32.75
C LEU A 626 0.44 8.07 -32.98
N ASP A 627 0.05 9.21 -32.44
CA ASP A 627 -1.26 9.83 -32.66
C ASP A 627 -1.10 11.25 -33.19
N SER A 628 -2.05 11.69 -34.01
CA SER A 628 -2.02 13.04 -34.55
C SER A 628 -2.06 14.11 -33.47
N SER A 629 -1.29 15.17 -33.65
CA SER A 629 -1.33 16.34 -32.77
C SER A 629 -2.66 17.12 -32.86
N THR A 630 -3.51 16.80 -33.84
CA THR A 630 -4.85 17.39 -33.98
C THR A 630 -5.91 16.65 -33.18
N LYS A 631 -5.62 15.46 -32.67
CA LYS A 631 -6.53 14.72 -31.81
C LYS A 631 -6.78 15.45 -30.51
N VAL A 632 -8.02 15.47 -30.08
CA VAL A 632 -8.47 16.11 -28.83
C VAL A 632 -8.88 15.04 -27.83
N TYR A 633 -8.32 15.11 -26.63
CA TYR A 633 -8.76 14.28 -25.52
C TYR A 633 -10.02 14.86 -24.90
N GLU A 634 -11.05 14.04 -24.75
CA GLU A 634 -12.36 14.46 -24.24
C GLU A 634 -12.64 14.00 -22.81
N GLY A 635 -11.81 13.11 -22.26
CA GLY A 635 -11.92 12.65 -20.87
C GLY A 635 -12.03 11.14 -20.72
N GLY A 636 -12.12 10.68 -19.48
CA GLY A 636 -12.15 9.27 -19.13
C GLY A 636 -10.75 8.65 -19.07
N GLY A 637 -10.70 7.32 -19.04
CA GLY A 637 -9.46 6.54 -19.06
C GLY A 637 -8.91 6.18 -17.69
N LEU A 638 -8.74 4.87 -17.54
CA LEU A 638 -8.07 4.24 -16.42
C LEU A 638 -6.84 3.51 -16.93
N ILE A 639 -5.81 3.51 -16.14
CA ILE A 639 -4.56 2.79 -16.37
C ILE A 639 -4.53 1.62 -15.40
N ASN A 640 -4.34 0.43 -15.92
CA ASN A 640 -4.15 -0.78 -15.12
C ASN A 640 -2.71 -1.24 -15.30
N ILE A 641 -1.94 -1.29 -14.22
CA ILE A 641 -0.54 -1.72 -14.25
C ILE A 641 -0.50 -3.23 -14.33
N ARG A 642 0.25 -3.76 -15.28
CA ARG A 642 0.55 -5.18 -15.43
C ARG A 642 1.96 -5.44 -14.91
N GLU A 643 2.06 -6.13 -13.79
CA GLU A 643 3.35 -6.34 -13.15
C GLU A 643 3.93 -7.71 -13.51
N ASN A 644 5.20 -7.69 -13.87
CA ASN A 644 6.00 -8.89 -14.02
C ASN A 644 6.40 -9.44 -12.65
N PHE A 645 6.61 -10.75 -12.57
CA PHE A 645 7.24 -11.38 -11.41
C PHE A 645 8.66 -11.83 -11.77
N SER A 646 9.49 -12.00 -10.77
CA SER A 646 10.83 -12.55 -10.95
C SER A 646 11.21 -13.41 -9.76
N ILE A 647 11.51 -14.66 -10.04
CA ILE A 647 12.02 -15.64 -9.06
C ILE A 647 13.37 -16.07 -9.59
N LYS A 648 14.45 -15.63 -8.95
CA LYS A 648 15.81 -16.01 -9.33
C LYS A 648 16.35 -16.99 -8.30
N SER A 649 16.79 -18.16 -8.75
CA SER A 649 17.43 -19.15 -7.87
C SER A 649 18.81 -18.67 -7.41
N LYS A 650 19.34 -19.29 -6.40
CA LYS A 650 20.76 -19.12 -6.09
C LYS A 650 21.62 -19.44 -7.31
N LYS A 651 22.87 -19.01 -7.29
CA LYS A 651 23.89 -19.43 -8.25
C LYS A 651 24.47 -20.78 -7.81
N PHE A 652 24.00 -21.85 -8.44
CA PHE A 652 24.53 -23.19 -8.16
C PHE A 652 25.98 -23.26 -8.59
N ASN A 653 26.85 -23.52 -7.64
CA ASN A 653 28.30 -23.60 -7.86
C ASN A 653 28.75 -25.04 -7.83
N PHE A 654 29.20 -25.56 -8.96
CA PHE A 654 29.75 -26.90 -9.10
C PHE A 654 31.29 -26.91 -9.23
N LEU A 655 31.90 -25.71 -9.25
CA LEU A 655 33.34 -25.53 -9.38
C LEU A 655 34.11 -26.11 -8.17
N ASP A 656 33.52 -26.11 -6.97
CA ASP A 656 34.12 -26.64 -5.78
C ASP A 656 34.47 -28.13 -5.89
N GLU A 657 33.76 -28.87 -6.77
CA GLU A 657 34.08 -30.24 -7.11
C GLU A 657 35.16 -30.34 -8.20
N GLY A 658 35.68 -29.24 -8.74
CA GLY A 658 36.62 -29.18 -9.86
C GLY A 658 36.12 -29.77 -11.15
N GLN A 659 34.77 -29.72 -11.38
CA GLN A 659 34.11 -30.37 -12.49
C GLN A 659 33.06 -29.46 -13.08
N ASN A 660 32.89 -29.54 -14.40
CA ASN A 660 31.69 -29.03 -15.08
C ASN A 660 30.53 -30.02 -14.89
N ILE A 661 29.33 -29.50 -14.90
CA ILE A 661 28.13 -30.32 -14.98
C ILE A 661 27.47 -30.17 -16.33
N GLN A 662 26.69 -31.17 -16.69
CA GLN A 662 25.73 -31.14 -17.77
C GLN A 662 24.34 -31.18 -17.17
N LEU A 663 23.56 -30.13 -17.40
CA LEU A 663 22.12 -30.10 -17.10
C LEU A 663 21.38 -30.72 -18.29
N GLY A 664 20.68 -31.81 -18.05
CA GLY A 664 19.92 -32.48 -19.08
C GLY A 664 18.51 -31.91 -19.25
N TYR A 665 17.81 -31.89 -18.15
CA TYR A 665 16.43 -31.38 -18.10
C TYR A 665 16.06 -30.96 -16.68
N ILE A 666 15.00 -30.20 -16.57
CA ILE A 666 14.39 -29.72 -15.32
C ILE A 666 12.97 -30.25 -15.26
N ASP A 667 12.60 -30.89 -14.16
CA ASP A 667 11.23 -31.25 -13.87
C ASP A 667 10.64 -30.24 -12.86
N LEU A 668 9.53 -29.64 -13.21
CA LEU A 668 8.80 -28.68 -12.37
C LEU A 668 7.45 -29.28 -11.98
N LEU A 669 7.16 -29.29 -10.68
CA LEU A 669 5.82 -29.56 -10.17
C LEU A 669 5.07 -28.25 -10.05
N MET A 670 4.04 -28.09 -10.86
CA MET A 670 3.24 -26.87 -10.94
C MET A 670 1.78 -27.16 -10.64
N ASP A 671 1.04 -26.17 -10.19
CA ASP A 671 -0.41 -26.24 -10.12
C ASP A 671 -1.02 -25.91 -11.49
N ALA A 672 -2.07 -26.62 -11.86
CA ALA A 672 -2.77 -26.39 -13.12
C ALA A 672 -3.62 -25.12 -13.01
N THR A 673 -3.56 -24.31 -14.04
CA THR A 673 -4.36 -23.09 -14.16
C THR A 673 -5.76 -23.41 -14.70
N GLU A 674 -6.64 -22.41 -14.64
CA GLU A 674 -8.00 -22.53 -15.20
C GLU A 674 -7.96 -22.91 -16.69
N PRO A 675 -8.87 -23.76 -17.17
CA PRO A 675 -8.82 -24.31 -18.53
C PRO A 675 -8.85 -23.30 -19.67
N ASP A 676 -9.42 -22.10 -19.40
CA ASP A 676 -9.59 -21.05 -20.41
C ASP A 676 -8.44 -20.05 -20.46
N SER A 677 -7.46 -20.15 -19.56
CA SER A 677 -6.29 -19.29 -19.55
C SER A 677 -5.16 -19.88 -20.41
N GLN A 678 -4.50 -19.02 -21.17
CA GLN A 678 -3.24 -19.36 -21.86
C GLN A 678 -2.07 -19.11 -20.91
N GLY A 679 -1.98 -19.90 -19.85
CA GLY A 679 -0.94 -19.75 -18.87
C GLY A 679 0.40 -20.22 -19.37
N GLU A 680 1.36 -19.33 -19.43
CA GLU A 680 2.76 -19.58 -19.79
C GLU A 680 3.69 -18.77 -18.92
N ILE A 681 4.82 -19.36 -18.51
CA ILE A 681 5.92 -18.66 -17.85
C ILE A 681 7.20 -18.84 -18.65
N ALA A 682 8.09 -17.88 -18.61
CA ALA A 682 9.42 -17.98 -19.18
C ALA A 682 10.40 -18.52 -18.14
N LEU A 683 11.21 -19.49 -18.56
CA LEU A 683 12.37 -19.96 -17.82
C LEU A 683 13.63 -19.50 -18.53
N ASN A 684 14.41 -18.66 -17.89
CA ASN A 684 15.72 -18.21 -18.33
C ASN A 684 16.81 -18.97 -17.57
N ILE A 685 17.81 -19.47 -18.26
CA ILE A 685 18.96 -20.16 -17.68
C ILE A 685 20.22 -19.37 -17.99
N TYR A 686 20.91 -18.95 -16.97
CA TYR A 686 22.17 -18.24 -17.05
C TYR A 686 23.31 -19.18 -16.68
N LEU A 687 24.36 -19.19 -17.49
CA LEU A 687 25.49 -20.09 -17.32
C LEU A 687 26.76 -19.29 -16.99
N ASP A 688 27.58 -19.87 -16.12
CA ASP A 688 28.88 -19.31 -15.74
C ASP A 688 28.79 -17.85 -15.30
N TYR A 689 29.45 -16.95 -16.03
CA TYR A 689 29.46 -15.53 -15.73
C TYR A 689 28.33 -14.74 -16.45
N ASN A 690 27.53 -15.41 -17.23
CA ASN A 690 26.39 -14.80 -17.87
C ASN A 690 25.24 -14.63 -16.88
N ASP A 691 25.14 -13.48 -16.28
CA ASP A 691 24.15 -13.14 -15.26
C ASP A 691 23.36 -11.92 -15.68
N SER A 692 22.03 -11.97 -15.51
CA SER A 692 21.14 -10.85 -15.84
C SER A 692 21.40 -9.58 -15.03
N THR A 693 22.17 -9.68 -13.94
CA THR A 693 22.51 -8.54 -13.08
C THR A 693 23.87 -7.92 -13.41
N VAL A 694 24.71 -8.61 -14.16
CA VAL A 694 26.05 -8.14 -14.53
C VAL A 694 25.99 -7.45 -15.89
N SER A 695 26.08 -6.12 -15.90
CA SER A 695 26.40 -5.41 -17.12
C SER A 695 27.85 -5.65 -17.48
N ASN A 696 28.12 -6.58 -18.40
CA ASN A 696 29.29 -6.66 -19.22
C ASN A 696 30.68 -6.85 -18.69
N THR A 697 31.00 -8.04 -18.38
CA THR A 697 32.20 -8.62 -18.93
C THR A 697 31.82 -9.98 -19.50
N LEU A 698 31.39 -9.99 -20.74
CA LEU A 698 31.05 -11.23 -21.40
C LEU A 698 32.29 -12.10 -21.58
N PRO A 699 32.21 -13.43 -21.40
CA PRO A 699 33.27 -14.34 -21.82
C PRO A 699 33.59 -14.11 -23.30
N GLU A 700 34.83 -14.36 -23.67
CA GLU A 700 35.38 -14.11 -25.02
C GLU A 700 34.58 -14.70 -26.19
N ASN A 701 33.69 -15.63 -25.94
CA ASN A 701 32.85 -16.29 -26.95
C ASN A 701 31.46 -15.66 -27.13
N GLN A 702 31.12 -14.62 -26.36
CA GLN A 702 29.95 -13.80 -26.64
C GLN A 702 30.42 -12.48 -27.26
N ILE A 703 30.20 -12.38 -28.55
CA ILE A 703 30.63 -11.23 -29.34
C ILE A 703 29.83 -10.01 -28.90
N ASN A 704 30.49 -9.16 -28.15
CA ASN A 704 30.07 -7.79 -27.96
C ASN A 704 30.79 -6.96 -29.05
N ASP A 705 30.04 -6.21 -29.84
CA ASP A 705 30.58 -5.28 -30.84
C ASP A 705 31.26 -4.06 -30.23
N GLY A 706 31.46 -4.05 -28.89
CA GLY A 706 32.35 -3.14 -28.17
C GLY A 706 31.78 -1.77 -27.85
N ASN A 707 30.52 -1.47 -28.18
CA ASN A 707 30.03 -0.08 -28.08
C ASN A 707 28.85 0.17 -27.14
N THR A 708 28.20 -0.82 -26.62
CA THR A 708 27.09 -0.65 -25.65
C THR A 708 27.15 -1.70 -24.57
N PRO A 709 26.93 -1.31 -23.29
CA PRO A 709 26.73 -2.28 -22.25
C PRO A 709 25.45 -3.08 -22.55
N VAL A 710 25.60 -4.35 -22.87
CA VAL A 710 24.48 -5.27 -23.10
C VAL A 710 24.22 -6.00 -21.79
N THR A 711 23.01 -6.01 -21.31
CA THR A 711 22.58 -6.94 -20.26
C THR A 711 22.82 -8.37 -20.77
N ALA A 712 23.37 -9.21 -19.92
CA ALA A 712 23.66 -10.59 -20.30
C ALA A 712 22.35 -11.29 -20.72
N ASP A 713 22.32 -11.78 -21.97
CA ASP A 713 21.19 -12.56 -22.43
C ASP A 713 21.23 -13.96 -21.80
N PRO A 714 20.07 -14.56 -21.49
CA PRO A 714 20.03 -15.92 -21.02
C PRO A 714 20.56 -16.88 -22.08
N PHE A 715 21.41 -17.81 -21.69
CA PHE A 715 21.89 -18.87 -22.57
C PHE A 715 20.74 -19.72 -23.14
N PHE A 716 19.72 -19.94 -22.34
CA PHE A 716 18.55 -20.73 -22.68
C PHE A 716 17.28 -20.00 -22.22
N ASN A 717 16.36 -19.83 -23.13
CA ASN A 717 15.04 -19.29 -22.88
C ASN A 717 13.99 -20.30 -23.35
N SER A 718 13.09 -20.69 -22.49
CA SER A 718 12.00 -21.60 -22.81
C SER A 718 10.69 -21.10 -22.22
N VAL A 719 9.62 -21.29 -22.98
CA VAL A 719 8.27 -21.06 -22.51
C VAL A 719 7.73 -22.34 -21.88
N ILE A 720 7.22 -22.26 -20.68
CA ILE A 720 6.66 -23.38 -19.93
C ILE A 720 5.16 -23.20 -19.84
N PRO A 721 4.35 -24.08 -20.47
CA PRO A 721 2.91 -24.05 -20.32
C PRO A 721 2.51 -24.33 -18.85
N THR A 722 1.64 -23.54 -18.30
CA THR A 722 1.04 -23.74 -16.98
C THR A 722 -0.35 -24.39 -17.08
N THR A 723 -0.89 -24.49 -18.28
CA THR A 723 -2.16 -25.17 -18.55
C THR A 723 -1.96 -26.67 -18.74
N LYS A 724 -2.75 -27.45 -18.04
CA LYS A 724 -2.82 -28.89 -18.25
C LYS A 724 -3.58 -29.18 -19.53
N ALA A 725 -2.97 -29.90 -20.46
CA ALA A 725 -3.72 -30.48 -21.59
C ALA A 725 -4.87 -31.31 -21.01
N THR A 726 -6.11 -30.97 -21.38
CA THR A 726 -7.32 -31.63 -20.90
C THR A 726 -7.33 -33.11 -21.29
N LEU A 727 -6.77 -33.95 -20.46
CA LEU A 727 -7.11 -35.36 -20.41
C LEU A 727 -8.34 -35.44 -19.51
N SER A 728 -9.51 -35.59 -20.13
CA SER A 728 -10.78 -35.81 -19.45
C SER A 728 -10.63 -36.95 -18.44
N GLY A 729 -10.84 -36.67 -17.16
CA GLY A 729 -10.96 -37.69 -16.12
C GLY A 729 -9.84 -37.75 -15.06
N ILE A 730 -8.90 -36.79 -15.02
CA ILE A 730 -7.89 -36.74 -13.96
C ILE A 730 -8.22 -35.58 -13.02
N ASP A 731 -8.78 -35.89 -11.87
CA ASP A 731 -8.95 -35.01 -10.71
C ASP A 731 -7.59 -34.74 -10.06
N GLY A 732 -6.82 -33.82 -10.59
CA GLY A 732 -5.56 -33.41 -9.97
C GLY A 732 -5.15 -32.04 -10.49
N SER A 733 -5.09 -31.05 -9.60
CA SER A 733 -4.64 -29.71 -9.96
C SER A 733 -3.16 -29.66 -10.30
N LYS A 734 -2.34 -30.65 -9.86
CA LYS A 734 -0.88 -30.63 -9.98
C LYS A 734 -0.39 -31.53 -11.10
N PHE A 735 0.63 -31.09 -11.81
CA PHE A 735 1.28 -31.86 -12.87
C PHE A 735 2.78 -31.58 -12.93
N TRP A 736 3.54 -32.56 -13.44
CA TRP A 736 4.95 -32.41 -13.72
C TRP A 736 5.17 -31.92 -15.15
N GLN A 737 5.90 -30.81 -15.27
CA GLN A 737 6.33 -30.26 -16.55
C GLN A 737 7.83 -30.48 -16.71
N ARG A 738 8.24 -31.08 -17.83
CA ARG A 738 9.66 -31.31 -18.14
C ARG A 738 10.16 -30.31 -19.19
N VAL A 739 11.29 -29.68 -18.87
CA VAL A 739 12.00 -28.77 -19.78
C VAL A 739 13.37 -29.35 -20.11
N TYR A 740 13.64 -29.61 -21.38
CA TYR A 740 14.91 -30.11 -21.84
C TYR A 740 15.86 -28.96 -22.12
N CYS A 741 17.02 -28.94 -21.44
CA CYS A 741 17.98 -27.83 -21.52
C CYS A 741 19.28 -28.19 -22.20
N ALA A 742 19.83 -29.40 -21.95
CA ALA A 742 21.08 -29.93 -22.54
C ALA A 742 22.26 -28.94 -22.50
N THR A 743 22.47 -28.27 -21.38
CA THR A 743 23.52 -27.25 -21.20
C THR A 743 24.69 -27.80 -20.39
N ARG A 744 25.86 -27.17 -20.52
CA ARG A 744 27.08 -27.53 -19.76
C ARG A 744 27.70 -26.27 -19.16
N SER A 745 27.93 -26.27 -17.83
CA SER A 745 28.47 -25.11 -17.13
C SER A 745 29.13 -25.48 -15.81
N SER A 746 29.87 -24.55 -15.25
CA SER A 746 30.38 -24.60 -13.87
C SER A 746 29.43 -23.92 -12.87
N PHE A 747 28.76 -22.88 -13.32
CA PHE A 747 27.73 -22.13 -12.55
C PHE A 747 26.42 -22.14 -13.31
N LEU A 748 25.32 -22.19 -12.56
CA LEU A 748 23.98 -22.23 -13.11
C LEU A 748 23.04 -21.35 -12.27
N THR A 749 22.29 -20.48 -12.92
CA THR A 749 21.22 -19.71 -12.28
C THR A 749 19.93 -19.86 -13.10
N LEU A 750 18.83 -20.07 -12.41
CA LEU A 750 17.49 -20.18 -13.01
C LEU A 750 16.69 -18.94 -12.68
N GLN A 751 15.96 -18.41 -13.65
CA GLN A 751 15.03 -17.33 -13.45
C GLN A 751 13.67 -17.65 -14.07
N TYR A 752 12.62 -17.55 -13.27
CA TYR A 752 11.24 -17.66 -13.70
C TYR A 752 10.65 -16.25 -13.75
N THR A 753 10.02 -15.92 -14.89
CA THR A 753 9.47 -14.58 -15.14
C THR A 753 8.40 -14.63 -16.24
N PHE A 754 7.78 -13.50 -16.56
CA PHE A 754 7.09 -13.33 -17.84
C PHE A 754 8.02 -12.62 -18.83
N ASN A 755 8.04 -13.05 -20.08
CA ASN A 755 8.67 -12.31 -21.18
C ASN A 755 7.73 -11.22 -21.71
N ASN A 756 8.22 -10.39 -22.63
CA ASN A 756 7.41 -9.28 -23.15
C ASN A 756 6.21 -9.76 -23.99
N PHE A 757 6.36 -10.89 -24.69
CA PHE A 757 5.23 -11.52 -25.40
C PHE A 757 4.11 -11.91 -24.44
N GLN A 758 4.46 -12.56 -23.33
CA GLN A 758 3.48 -12.96 -22.30
C GLN A 758 2.84 -11.74 -21.63
N MET A 759 3.63 -10.69 -21.38
CA MET A 759 3.11 -9.43 -20.83
C MET A 759 2.18 -8.70 -21.80
N SER A 760 2.35 -8.87 -23.11
CA SER A 760 1.46 -8.29 -24.14
C SER A 760 0.15 -9.06 -24.34
N ASN A 761 0.02 -10.26 -23.76
CA ASN A 761 -1.17 -11.10 -23.91
C ASN A 761 -2.22 -10.78 -22.84
N GLU A 762 -3.44 -10.41 -23.24
CA GLU A 762 -4.56 -10.11 -22.33
C GLU A 762 -4.97 -11.31 -21.47
N LYS A 763 -4.81 -12.52 -21.98
CA LYS A 763 -5.21 -13.77 -21.32
C LYS A 763 -4.08 -14.41 -20.53
N GLN A 764 -3.05 -13.65 -20.17
CA GLN A 764 -1.93 -14.20 -19.43
C GLN A 764 -2.37 -14.76 -18.07
N GLU A 765 -1.78 -15.90 -17.71
CA GLU A 765 -2.03 -16.55 -16.43
C GLU A 765 -1.53 -15.71 -15.26
N LEU A 766 -2.35 -15.59 -14.24
CA LEU A 766 -2.03 -14.84 -13.04
C LEU A 766 -1.72 -15.73 -11.83
N ASN A 767 -2.23 -16.96 -11.83
CA ASN A 767 -2.03 -17.89 -10.72
C ASN A 767 -0.87 -18.84 -11.03
N VAL A 768 0.37 -18.38 -10.82
CA VAL A 768 1.57 -19.20 -10.97
C VAL A 768 1.98 -19.76 -9.63
N GLN A 769 2.02 -21.08 -9.53
CA GLN A 769 2.48 -21.81 -8.33
C GLN A 769 3.51 -22.86 -8.73
N ILE A 770 4.68 -22.83 -8.05
CA ILE A 770 5.75 -23.80 -8.20
C ILE A 770 5.91 -24.53 -6.86
N ASP A 771 5.61 -25.82 -6.85
CA ASP A 771 5.67 -26.66 -5.64
C ASP A 771 7.07 -27.26 -5.43
N ALA A 772 7.68 -27.74 -6.52
CA ALA A 772 9.00 -28.36 -6.47
C ALA A 772 9.70 -28.24 -7.82
N GLN A 773 11.02 -28.29 -7.77
CA GLN A 773 11.88 -28.35 -8.95
C GLN A 773 12.96 -29.43 -8.78
N ILE A 774 13.24 -30.19 -9.84
CA ILE A 774 14.26 -31.22 -9.87
C ILE A 774 15.18 -30.94 -11.04
N LEU A 775 16.45 -30.65 -10.74
CA LEU A 775 17.49 -30.47 -11.74
C LEU A 775 18.16 -31.82 -12.00
N TRP A 776 18.08 -32.32 -13.21
CA TRP A 776 18.74 -33.55 -13.59
C TRP A 776 20.12 -33.24 -14.16
N ILE A 777 21.14 -33.49 -13.35
CA ILE A 777 22.54 -33.14 -13.62
C ILE A 777 23.41 -34.37 -13.78
N ARG A 778 24.45 -34.25 -14.60
CA ARG A 778 25.48 -35.26 -14.80
C ARG A 778 26.84 -34.60 -14.75
N LYS A 779 27.81 -35.25 -14.13
CA LYS A 779 29.22 -34.80 -14.14
C LYS A 779 29.74 -34.77 -15.59
N GLY A 780 30.24 -33.63 -16.01
CA GLY A 780 30.60 -33.37 -17.42
C GLY A 780 32.06 -33.54 -17.76
N GLY A 781 32.92 -33.91 -16.78
CA GLY A 781 34.36 -34.04 -16.94
C GLY A 781 35.15 -33.00 -16.17
N ARG A 782 36.46 -33.23 -15.99
CA ARG A 782 37.36 -32.28 -15.33
C ARG A 782 37.45 -30.98 -16.13
N LEU A 783 37.52 -29.85 -15.42
CA LEU A 783 37.99 -28.60 -16.00
C LEU A 783 39.41 -28.87 -16.50
N SER A 784 39.66 -28.86 -17.81
CA SER A 784 41.03 -28.79 -18.31
C SER A 784 41.57 -27.44 -17.89
N SER A 785 42.64 -27.41 -17.10
CA SER A 785 43.44 -26.20 -16.90
C SER A 785 43.74 -25.60 -18.28
N ILE A 786 43.19 -24.43 -18.55
CA ILE A 786 43.62 -23.60 -19.68
C ILE A 786 44.97 -23.01 -19.33
#